data_270143836840837797cae0ddc9b2885d
#
_entry.id   270143836840837797cae0ddc9b2885d
#
_cell.length_a   1.000
_cell.length_b   1.000
_cell.length_c   1.000
_cell.angle_alpha   90.00
_cell.angle_beta   90.00
_cell.angle_gamma   90.00
#
_symmetry.space_group_name_H-M   'P 1'
#
loop_
_entity.id
_entity.type
_entity.pdbx_description
1 polymer ?
#
loop_
_entity_poly.entity_id
_entity_poly.type
_entity_poly.pdbx_seq_one_letter_code
_entity_poly.pdbx_strand_id
1 'polypeptide(L)'
;MKKLLALLLTFALLLTSVSAVLAESEEEPAASEAPEITYSNDEITVAVTTPLTGNFFTNMWGNLSSDLDVRNLIHGYNLVEWDTEEGVFLPDNAVVSDMLIELEKSDDVKITLTLYDDLCYCDGTPITAKDYAFSLLLTMSPVIKELGGNVRTPEFLAGYKDYINGTAKALRGVKLAGDHRLMITIRSVYLPFFFQLGLLDCVPYPASVIAPGVEVADDGNGVYLKNAKDLTADTLKETLLDEASGYRTHPEVTSGPYKLVSYEDGKAEFEINPYYKGDTHGNKPTIKKITMICKTSDELAAALKDGSVTILNKVTGTEAIAAGLQLTEEQETLTSVSYDRTGLSFISFNTDRVPLDDLGVRQAIAYLADRDSMAEEVLGEYGVRAGGYYGLGQWMYLLLSGKVTPEEPDEDASAAEKAAYKTKMEKLGKLDLEEIEPYNRDVEKAVKLLEKAGWKLNENGEAFDPEKDTVRYKKTKDGLKALQLTLAYPEGSAASKALEETLVKSLAEGGIELKVEAIPTDELFPQYYRQEKVKYDMYFLGTNFEVVYDPSLYFTETKDGHHQWKTNGLVDDEMWQLTVDMRKTEPGDLAGYCDKWLQYQERIAEQVPVLPIYSNTYYDFYPEALEGYEIAANISWPQAIVSAYFEE
;
A
#
# COMPACT_ATOMS: atom_id res chain seq x y z
N MET A 1 -52.36 -24.14 -6.98
CA MET A 1 -52.90 -22.79 -6.71
C MET A 1 -54.24 -22.74 -5.93
N LYS A 2 -54.87 -23.83 -5.53
CA LYS A 2 -56.12 -23.83 -4.73
C LYS A 2 -55.93 -24.20 -3.25
N LYS A 3 -54.69 -24.53 -2.80
CA LYS A 3 -54.38 -24.83 -1.39
C LYS A 3 -53.60 -23.75 -0.67
N LEU A 4 -53.14 -22.71 -1.37
CA LEU A 4 -52.44 -21.55 -0.76
C LEU A 4 -53.41 -20.42 -0.39
N LEU A 5 -54.64 -20.42 -0.92
CA LEU A 5 -55.66 -19.42 -0.63
C LEU A 5 -56.50 -19.71 0.63
N ALA A 6 -56.43 -20.95 1.16
CA ALA A 6 -57.17 -21.36 2.34
C ALA A 6 -56.45 -21.08 3.66
N LEU A 7 -55.12 -20.80 3.62
CA LEU A 7 -54.35 -20.51 4.85
C LEU A 7 -54.29 -19.01 5.20
N LEU A 8 -54.59 -18.12 4.23
CA LEU A 8 -54.65 -16.68 4.45
C LEU A 8 -56.00 -16.16 4.94
N LEU A 9 -57.06 -16.98 4.88
CA LEU A 9 -58.43 -16.61 5.35
C LEU A 9 -58.70 -17.07 6.79
N THR A 10 -57.88 -17.95 7.36
CA THR A 10 -58.04 -18.40 8.74
C THR A 10 -57.27 -17.56 9.76
N PHE A 11 -56.38 -16.67 9.34
CA PHE A 11 -55.66 -15.74 10.25
C PHE A 11 -56.34 -14.40 10.42
N ALA A 12 -57.35 -14.11 9.57
CA ALA A 12 -58.12 -12.85 9.62
C ALA A 12 -59.40 -12.88 10.51
N LEU A 13 -59.73 -14.03 11.11
CA LEU A 13 -60.97 -14.22 11.90
C LEU A 13 -60.76 -14.46 13.39
N LEU A 14 -59.52 -14.30 13.91
CA LEU A 14 -59.19 -14.44 15.34
C LEU A 14 -58.78 -13.14 16.04
N LEU A 15 -59.02 -11.98 15.40
CA LEU A 15 -58.66 -10.66 15.91
C LEU A 15 -59.88 -9.73 16.20
N THR A 16 -61.09 -10.31 16.36
CA THR A 16 -62.26 -9.52 16.77
C THR A 16 -63.00 -10.13 17.94
N SER A 17 -62.38 -10.11 19.09
CA SER A 17 -63.12 -10.17 20.37
C SER A 17 -62.14 -10.00 21.54
N VAL A 18 -61.67 -8.83 21.81
CA VAL A 18 -61.51 -8.21 23.14
C VAL A 18 -61.43 -6.69 22.89
N SER A 19 -62.54 -6.05 22.95
CA SER A 19 -62.60 -4.57 23.03
C SER A 19 -63.50 -4.22 24.19
N ALA A 20 -62.94 -3.42 25.02
CA ALA A 20 -63.51 -2.62 26.07
C ALA A 20 -62.97 -3.04 27.46
N VAL A 21 -61.97 -2.30 27.89
CA VAL A 21 -61.87 -1.63 29.18
C VAL A 21 -60.64 -0.71 29.20
N LEU A 22 -60.90 0.59 29.43
CA LEU A 22 -59.99 1.67 29.83
C LEU A 22 -59.07 2.27 28.76
N ALA A 23 -59.57 3.36 28.18
CA ALA A 23 -58.77 4.41 27.61
C ALA A 23 -58.15 5.25 28.73
N GLU A 24 -56.88 5.10 28.98
CA GLU A 24 -56.01 6.16 29.45
C GLU A 24 -55.05 6.45 28.31
N SER A 25 -55.12 7.67 27.79
CA SER A 25 -54.24 8.17 26.77
C SER A 25 -52.84 8.35 27.32
N GLU A 26 -51.98 7.33 27.14
CA GLU A 26 -50.56 7.60 27.07
C GLU A 26 -50.30 8.16 25.66
N GLU A 27 -50.02 9.46 25.59
CA GLU A 27 -49.35 10.04 24.45
C GLU A 27 -48.07 9.27 24.27
N GLU A 28 -47.93 8.49 23.15
CA GLU A 28 -46.64 8.07 22.68
C GLU A 28 -45.78 9.33 22.57
N PRO A 29 -44.58 9.37 23.16
CA PRO A 29 -43.68 10.48 22.93
C PRO A 29 -43.44 10.50 21.41
N ALA A 30 -43.80 11.63 20.80
CA ALA A 30 -43.47 11.89 19.39
C ALA A 30 -42.01 11.49 19.22
N ALA A 31 -41.75 10.57 18.29
CA ALA A 31 -40.39 10.26 17.89
C ALA A 31 -39.72 11.61 17.61
N SER A 32 -38.74 11.99 18.43
CA SER A 32 -37.97 13.18 18.16
C SER A 32 -37.33 12.93 16.79
N GLU A 33 -37.70 13.71 15.80
CA GLU A 33 -36.98 13.72 14.53
C GLU A 33 -35.51 13.85 14.89
N ALA A 34 -34.69 12.92 14.38
CA ALA A 34 -33.25 13.02 14.56
C ALA A 34 -32.82 14.39 14.03
N PRO A 35 -31.92 15.11 14.70
CA PRO A 35 -31.48 16.41 14.24
C PRO A 35 -31.01 16.28 12.78
N GLU A 36 -31.51 17.13 11.91
CA GLU A 36 -31.11 17.19 10.51
C GLU A 36 -29.61 17.56 10.49
N ILE A 37 -28.75 16.62 10.02
CA ILE A 37 -27.32 16.83 9.95
C ILE A 37 -27.07 17.76 8.77
N THR A 38 -26.49 18.92 9.03
CA THR A 38 -26.12 19.89 8.01
C THR A 38 -24.62 19.80 7.74
N TYR A 39 -24.26 19.47 6.51
CA TYR A 39 -22.88 19.46 6.07
C TYR A 39 -22.50 20.80 5.42
N SER A 40 -21.24 21.21 5.55
CA SER A 40 -20.74 22.45 4.96
C SER A 40 -19.24 22.39 4.74
N ASN A 41 -18.71 23.35 3.97
CA ASN A 41 -17.27 23.52 3.76
C ASN A 41 -16.52 24.07 4.99
N ASP A 42 -17.18 24.28 6.12
CA ASP A 42 -16.51 24.84 7.31
C ASP A 42 -15.68 23.80 8.04
N GLU A 43 -16.21 22.59 8.23
CA GLU A 43 -15.50 21.51 8.95
C GLU A 43 -16.05 20.13 8.57
N ILE A 44 -15.15 19.15 8.46
CA ILE A 44 -15.45 17.71 8.35
C ILE A 44 -14.66 16.91 9.37
N THR A 45 -15.19 15.73 9.73
CA THR A 45 -14.46 14.72 10.50
C THR A 45 -14.27 13.46 9.66
N VAL A 46 -13.02 13.02 9.53
CA VAL A 46 -12.65 11.79 8.83
C VAL A 46 -12.26 10.73 9.87
N ALA A 47 -12.93 9.60 9.85
CA ALA A 47 -12.56 8.45 10.69
C ALA A 47 -11.79 7.41 9.86
N VAL A 48 -10.66 6.97 10.42
CA VAL A 48 -9.81 5.89 9.90
C VAL A 48 -9.80 4.73 10.88
N THR A 49 -9.47 3.53 10.40
CA THR A 49 -9.42 2.30 11.21
C THR A 49 -8.03 2.00 11.78
N THR A 50 -7.00 2.72 11.32
CA THR A 50 -5.63 2.58 11.81
C THR A 50 -5.28 3.76 12.70
N PRO A 51 -4.70 3.56 13.92
CA PRO A 51 -4.36 4.66 14.80
C PRO A 51 -3.26 5.56 14.23
N LEU A 52 -3.33 6.85 14.55
CA LEU A 52 -2.28 7.83 14.29
C LEU A 52 -1.14 7.62 15.29
N THR A 53 0.12 7.67 14.83
CA THR A 53 1.30 7.49 15.70
C THR A 53 2.21 8.71 15.78
N GLY A 54 1.90 9.79 15.05
CA GLY A 54 2.69 11.02 15.04
C GLY A 54 3.92 10.95 14.12
N ASN A 55 4.00 9.99 13.19
CA ASN A 55 5.05 9.95 12.17
C ASN A 55 4.64 10.79 10.94
N PHE A 56 4.50 12.09 11.12
CA PHE A 56 3.96 13.03 10.12
C PHE A 56 5.01 13.69 9.23
N PHE A 57 6.30 13.36 9.44
CA PHE A 57 7.39 13.90 8.62
C PHE A 57 7.68 13.00 7.40
N THR A 58 8.22 11.80 7.62
CA THR A 58 8.60 10.84 6.58
C THR A 58 8.33 9.41 7.04
N ASN A 59 8.51 8.44 6.13
CA ASN A 59 8.44 7.01 6.46
C ASN A 59 9.70 6.45 7.17
N MET A 60 10.69 7.29 7.49
CA MET A 60 11.95 6.84 8.07
C MET A 60 11.80 6.17 9.44
N TRP A 61 10.78 6.54 10.23
CA TRP A 61 10.51 5.96 11.55
C TRP A 61 9.23 5.13 11.63
N GLY A 62 8.51 4.97 10.54
CA GLY A 62 7.28 4.19 10.46
C GLY A 62 6.45 4.55 9.24
N ASN A 63 5.59 3.64 8.82
CA ASN A 63 4.79 3.82 7.60
C ASN A 63 3.37 3.25 7.76
N LEU A 64 2.67 3.65 8.84
CA LEU A 64 1.25 3.34 8.99
C LEU A 64 0.43 4.16 8.00
N SER A 65 -0.66 3.58 7.51
CA SER A 65 -1.51 4.20 6.48
C SER A 65 -2.11 5.53 6.95
N SER A 66 -2.52 5.64 8.20
CA SER A 66 -3.05 6.87 8.78
C SER A 66 -2.02 7.99 8.88
N ASP A 67 -0.76 7.66 9.24
CA ASP A 67 0.33 8.65 9.26
C ASP A 67 0.72 9.07 7.83
N LEU A 68 0.63 8.15 6.86
CA LEU A 68 0.83 8.48 5.44
C LEU A 68 -0.27 9.44 4.94
N ASP A 69 -1.52 9.22 5.33
CA ASP A 69 -2.63 10.11 4.98
C ASP A 69 -2.39 11.53 5.53
N VAL A 70 -1.91 11.66 6.79
CA VAL A 70 -1.51 12.97 7.34
C VAL A 70 -0.37 13.59 6.52
N ARG A 71 0.67 12.82 6.18
CA ARG A 71 1.78 13.33 5.35
C ARG A 71 1.29 13.87 4.00
N ASN A 72 0.35 13.16 3.37
CA ASN A 72 -0.21 13.57 2.09
C ASN A 72 -1.07 14.84 2.19
N LEU A 73 -1.68 15.12 3.36
CA LEU A 73 -2.39 16.39 3.59
C LEU A 73 -1.45 17.59 3.77
N ILE A 74 -0.33 17.39 4.49
CA ILE A 74 0.49 18.52 4.94
C ILE A 74 1.79 18.72 4.15
N HIS A 75 2.28 17.72 3.43
CA HIS A 75 3.45 17.82 2.55
C HIS A 75 3.00 17.69 1.09
N GLY A 76 3.18 18.74 0.34
CA GLY A 76 2.87 18.82 -1.08
C GLY A 76 4.05 19.29 -1.90
N TYR A 77 3.78 19.65 -3.14
CA TYR A 77 4.76 20.14 -4.09
C TYR A 77 5.88 19.13 -4.35
N ASN A 78 5.49 17.87 -4.62
CA ASN A 78 6.42 16.88 -5.14
C ASN A 78 6.95 17.31 -6.52
N LEU A 79 8.19 16.93 -6.85
CA LEU A 79 8.77 17.25 -8.17
C LEU A 79 8.12 16.49 -9.31
N VAL A 80 7.54 15.33 -9.03
CA VAL A 80 6.95 14.43 -10.02
C VAL A 80 5.68 13.78 -9.47
N GLU A 81 4.77 13.44 -10.38
CA GLU A 81 3.53 12.74 -10.09
C GLU A 81 3.36 11.54 -11.00
N TRP A 82 2.68 10.50 -10.51
CA TRP A 82 2.35 9.33 -11.29
C TRP A 82 1.07 9.55 -12.09
N ASP A 83 1.19 9.45 -13.40
CA ASP A 83 0.06 9.40 -14.30
C ASP A 83 -0.38 7.94 -14.48
N THR A 84 -1.59 7.63 -13.98
CA THR A 84 -2.11 6.26 -13.98
C THR A 84 -2.52 5.79 -15.38
N GLU A 85 -2.98 6.69 -16.23
CA GLU A 85 -3.49 6.38 -17.57
C GLU A 85 -2.34 6.14 -18.54
N GLU A 86 -1.29 6.97 -18.45
CA GLU A 86 -0.08 6.81 -19.26
C GLU A 86 0.93 5.84 -18.63
N GLY A 87 0.82 5.53 -17.32
CA GLY A 87 1.71 4.64 -16.60
C GLY A 87 3.15 5.13 -16.55
N VAL A 88 3.32 6.43 -16.35
CA VAL A 88 4.61 7.09 -16.26
C VAL A 88 4.61 8.14 -15.16
N PHE A 89 5.80 8.47 -14.65
CA PHE A 89 5.95 9.68 -13.87
C PHE A 89 6.11 10.89 -14.79
N LEU A 90 5.37 11.95 -14.49
CA LEU A 90 5.47 13.24 -15.16
C LEU A 90 5.94 14.30 -14.16
N PRO A 91 6.54 15.42 -14.61
CA PRO A 91 6.76 16.57 -13.73
C PRO A 91 5.43 17.08 -13.18
N ASP A 92 5.37 17.39 -11.88
CA ASP A 92 4.19 18.03 -11.31
C ASP A 92 4.04 19.45 -11.88
N ASN A 93 2.97 19.67 -12.63
CA ASN A 93 2.68 20.93 -13.33
C ASN A 93 2.37 22.10 -12.37
N ALA A 94 2.05 21.82 -11.09
CA ALA A 94 1.92 22.86 -10.07
C ALA A 94 3.29 23.36 -9.56
N VAL A 95 4.35 22.57 -9.74
CA VAL A 95 5.69 22.79 -9.17
C VAL A 95 6.73 23.10 -10.24
N VAL A 96 6.73 22.34 -11.33
CA VAL A 96 7.75 22.37 -12.39
C VAL A 96 7.21 23.09 -13.62
N SER A 97 7.79 24.24 -13.95
CA SER A 97 7.41 25.03 -15.14
C SER A 97 8.12 24.55 -16.42
N ASP A 98 9.27 23.88 -16.30
CA ASP A 98 10.04 23.37 -17.43
C ASP A 98 10.98 22.24 -16.99
N MET A 99 11.10 21.19 -17.82
CA MET A 99 12.02 20.08 -17.62
C MET A 99 12.86 19.84 -18.88
N LEU A 100 14.18 19.75 -18.68
CA LEU A 100 15.14 19.43 -19.74
C LEU A 100 15.91 18.16 -19.37
N ILE A 101 15.90 17.18 -20.25
CA ILE A 101 16.66 15.92 -20.11
C ILE A 101 17.83 15.95 -21.11
N GLU A 102 19.04 15.77 -20.61
CA GLU A 102 20.27 15.79 -21.40
C GLU A 102 21.13 14.55 -21.12
N LEU A 103 21.66 13.94 -22.16
CA LEU A 103 22.67 12.88 -22.05
C LEU A 103 24.06 13.52 -21.88
N GLU A 104 24.75 13.19 -20.80
CA GLU A 104 26.13 13.65 -20.57
C GLU A 104 27.15 12.79 -21.34
N LYS A 105 28.39 13.26 -21.43
CA LYS A 105 29.48 12.52 -22.10
C LYS A 105 29.84 11.20 -21.40
N SER A 106 29.45 11.04 -20.17
CA SER A 106 29.60 9.83 -19.36
C SER A 106 28.48 8.82 -19.57
N ASP A 107 27.54 9.10 -20.48
CA ASP A 107 26.26 8.40 -20.67
C ASP A 107 25.31 8.52 -19.44
N ASP A 108 25.66 9.31 -18.45
CA ASP A 108 24.76 9.67 -17.34
C ASP A 108 23.66 10.62 -17.87
N VAL A 109 22.48 10.56 -17.29
CA VAL A 109 21.35 11.44 -17.67
C VAL A 109 21.24 12.58 -16.67
N LYS A 110 21.33 13.81 -17.18
CA LYS A 110 21.10 15.02 -16.40
C LYS A 110 19.69 15.53 -16.67
N ILE A 111 18.91 15.70 -15.60
CA ILE A 111 17.56 16.27 -15.61
C ILE A 111 17.63 17.62 -14.95
N THR A 112 17.21 18.67 -15.66
CA THR A 112 17.10 20.02 -15.14
C THR A 112 15.64 20.38 -14.97
N LEU A 113 15.24 20.68 -13.74
CA LEU A 113 13.89 21.11 -13.37
C LEU A 113 13.92 22.60 -13.10
N THR A 114 13.03 23.37 -13.73
CA THR A 114 12.79 24.78 -13.43
C THR A 114 11.50 24.87 -12.63
N LEU A 115 11.59 25.32 -11.39
CA LEU A 115 10.46 25.48 -10.47
C LEU A 115 9.75 26.82 -10.72
N TYR A 116 8.46 26.89 -10.38
CA TYR A 116 7.79 28.18 -10.27
C TYR A 116 8.40 28.99 -9.11
N ASP A 117 8.33 30.30 -9.21
CA ASP A 117 8.93 31.24 -8.23
C ASP A 117 7.94 31.74 -7.16
N ASP A 118 6.70 31.30 -7.24
CA ASP A 118 5.59 31.65 -6.34
C ASP A 118 5.20 30.55 -5.34
N LEU A 119 5.99 29.49 -5.25
CA LEU A 119 5.76 28.40 -4.29
C LEU A 119 6.12 28.86 -2.87
N CYS A 120 5.23 28.60 -1.91
CA CYS A 120 5.44 28.96 -0.51
C CYS A 120 5.03 27.83 0.44
N TYR A 121 5.68 27.78 1.61
CA TYR A 121 5.19 27.06 2.76
C TYR A 121 3.94 27.71 3.37
N CYS A 122 3.26 27.01 4.28
CA CYS A 122 2.04 27.48 4.94
C CYS A 122 2.19 28.73 5.82
N ASP A 123 3.42 29.12 6.13
CA ASP A 123 3.76 30.39 6.82
C ASP A 123 4.09 31.53 5.85
N GLY A 124 4.05 31.28 4.53
CA GLY A 124 4.39 32.23 3.47
C GLY A 124 5.90 32.31 3.16
N THR A 125 6.74 31.50 3.80
CA THR A 125 8.16 31.40 3.44
C THR A 125 8.32 30.82 2.03
N PRO A 126 9.09 31.45 1.11
CA PRO A 126 9.27 30.94 -0.24
C PRO A 126 9.97 29.56 -0.26
N ILE A 127 9.49 28.69 -1.14
CA ILE A 127 10.11 27.40 -1.46
C ILE A 127 11.06 27.58 -2.64
N THR A 128 12.26 27.02 -2.54
CA THR A 128 13.30 27.12 -3.55
C THR A 128 13.91 25.76 -3.85
N ALA A 129 14.74 25.67 -4.89
CA ALA A 129 15.51 24.47 -5.22
C ALA A 129 16.43 24.00 -4.07
N LYS A 130 16.78 24.91 -3.12
CA LYS A 130 17.57 24.57 -1.93
C LYS A 130 16.80 23.69 -0.96
N ASP A 131 15.48 23.88 -0.85
CA ASP A 131 14.64 23.09 0.05
C ASP A 131 14.54 21.63 -0.41
N TYR A 132 14.42 21.40 -1.72
CA TYR A 132 14.50 20.05 -2.30
C TYR A 132 15.90 19.42 -2.15
N ALA A 133 16.95 20.21 -2.38
CA ALA A 133 18.32 19.73 -2.15
C ALA A 133 18.57 19.43 -0.67
N PHE A 134 18.00 20.22 0.26
CA PHE A 134 18.03 19.92 1.70
C PHE A 134 17.34 18.61 2.02
N SER A 135 16.14 18.38 1.48
CA SER A 135 15.39 17.15 1.67
C SER A 135 16.20 15.91 1.26
N LEU A 136 16.87 15.97 0.09
CA LEU A 136 17.74 14.89 -0.38
C LEU A 136 18.92 14.69 0.57
N LEU A 137 19.62 15.77 0.97
CA LEU A 137 20.80 15.69 1.84
C LEU A 137 20.45 15.22 3.25
N LEU A 138 19.30 15.65 3.81
CA LEU A 138 18.83 15.25 5.13
C LEU A 138 18.48 13.76 5.16
N THR A 139 17.65 13.30 4.20
CA THR A 139 17.12 11.92 4.20
C THR A 139 18.18 10.86 3.96
N MET A 140 19.33 11.21 3.38
CA MET A 140 20.49 10.32 3.25
C MET A 140 21.54 10.50 4.35
N SER A 141 21.34 11.43 5.29
CA SER A 141 22.33 11.75 6.31
C SER A 141 22.59 10.59 7.27
N PRO A 142 23.88 10.28 7.60
CA PRO A 142 24.22 9.30 8.63
C PRO A 142 23.63 9.62 10.01
N VAL A 143 23.37 10.91 10.32
CA VAL A 143 22.75 11.34 11.57
C VAL A 143 21.33 10.76 11.72
N ILE A 144 20.57 10.65 10.64
CA ILE A 144 19.25 9.99 10.66
C ILE A 144 19.37 8.54 11.10
N LYS A 145 20.38 7.80 10.59
CA LYS A 145 20.64 6.42 10.99
C LYS A 145 21.05 6.31 12.46
N GLU A 146 21.85 7.25 12.96
CA GLU A 146 22.23 7.33 14.37
C GLU A 146 20.99 7.48 15.27
N LEU A 147 19.96 8.16 14.78
CA LEU A 147 18.69 8.38 15.46
C LEU A 147 17.67 7.24 15.26
N GLY A 148 18.08 6.12 14.69
CA GLY A 148 17.22 4.96 14.48
C GLY A 148 16.29 5.08 13.25
N GLY A 149 16.48 6.10 12.41
CA GLY A 149 15.71 6.24 11.18
C GLY A 149 16.28 5.41 10.02
N ASN A 150 15.43 4.97 9.12
CA ASN A 150 15.80 4.33 7.87
C ASN A 150 16.28 5.38 6.87
N VAL A 151 17.57 5.42 6.57
CA VAL A 151 18.13 6.40 5.63
C VAL A 151 17.83 6.03 4.18
N ARG A 152 17.56 7.04 3.37
CA ARG A 152 17.48 6.89 1.91
C ARG A 152 18.89 6.63 1.35
N THR A 153 19.00 5.71 0.40
CA THR A 153 20.27 5.34 -0.24
C THR A 153 20.20 5.53 -1.75
N PRO A 154 20.19 6.79 -2.25
CA PRO A 154 20.01 7.09 -3.66
C PRO A 154 21.30 6.84 -4.46
N GLU A 155 21.71 5.58 -4.58
CA GLU A 155 22.93 5.16 -5.30
C GLU A 155 22.92 5.53 -6.79
N PHE A 156 21.74 5.82 -7.35
CA PHE A 156 21.58 6.30 -8.71
C PHE A 156 22.14 7.72 -8.90
N LEU A 157 22.25 8.51 -7.84
CA LEU A 157 22.82 9.87 -7.94
C LEU A 157 24.33 9.82 -8.17
N ALA A 158 24.79 10.60 -9.15
CA ALA A 158 26.21 10.73 -9.45
C ALA A 158 26.97 11.27 -8.23
N GLY A 159 28.02 10.54 -7.80
CA GLY A 159 28.84 10.93 -6.64
C GLY A 159 28.24 10.63 -5.26
N TYR A 160 27.12 9.92 -5.17
CA TYR A 160 26.51 9.56 -3.89
C TYR A 160 27.50 8.84 -2.94
N LYS A 161 28.18 7.80 -3.41
CA LYS A 161 29.12 7.03 -2.58
C LYS A 161 30.29 7.88 -2.08
N ASP A 162 30.82 8.77 -2.91
CA ASP A 162 31.92 9.65 -2.52
C ASP A 162 31.46 10.66 -1.44
N TYR A 163 30.25 11.20 -1.60
CA TYR A 163 29.67 12.15 -0.64
C TYR A 163 29.39 11.48 0.70
N ILE A 164 28.69 10.33 0.72
CA ILE A 164 28.30 9.69 1.98
C ILE A 164 29.49 9.10 2.75
N ASN A 165 30.55 8.69 2.06
CA ASN A 165 31.79 8.23 2.65
C ASN A 165 32.74 9.37 3.07
N GLY A 166 32.36 10.63 2.82
CA GLY A 166 33.15 11.81 3.16
C GLY A 166 34.41 12.00 2.31
N THR A 167 34.55 11.29 1.18
CA THR A 167 35.66 11.47 0.22
C THR A 167 35.43 12.67 -0.71
N ALA A 168 34.17 13.09 -0.87
CA ALA A 168 33.80 14.35 -1.51
C ALA A 168 32.98 15.22 -0.54
N LYS A 169 33.24 16.54 -0.59
CA LYS A 169 32.50 17.53 0.20
C LYS A 169 31.07 17.73 -0.33
N ALA A 170 30.89 17.63 -1.65
CA ALA A 170 29.64 17.95 -2.33
C ALA A 170 29.07 16.71 -3.04
N LEU A 171 27.74 16.61 -3.06
CA LEU A 171 26.98 15.62 -3.82
C LEU A 171 26.92 16.06 -5.29
N ARG A 172 27.79 15.51 -6.12
CA ARG A 172 27.96 15.89 -7.53
C ARG A 172 26.70 15.72 -8.39
N GLY A 173 25.87 14.73 -8.04
CA GLY A 173 24.64 14.39 -8.76
C GLY A 173 23.49 15.36 -8.54
N VAL A 174 23.64 16.34 -7.65
CA VAL A 174 22.63 17.38 -7.41
C VAL A 174 23.30 18.74 -7.49
N LYS A 175 22.77 19.65 -8.30
CA LYS A 175 23.29 21.02 -8.47
C LYS A 175 22.17 22.04 -8.50
N LEU A 176 22.53 23.30 -8.17
CA LEU A 176 21.65 24.45 -8.21
C LEU A 176 22.08 25.45 -9.27
N ALA A 177 21.14 25.98 -10.05
CA ALA A 177 21.38 27.08 -10.97
C ALA A 177 20.45 28.24 -10.63
N GLY A 178 20.76 28.93 -9.53
CA GLY A 178 19.89 29.93 -8.90
C GLY A 178 18.88 29.32 -7.93
N ASP A 179 17.89 30.09 -7.55
CA ASP A 179 16.94 29.70 -6.49
C ASP A 179 15.81 28.76 -6.98
N HIS A 180 15.52 28.76 -8.29
CA HIS A 180 14.38 28.00 -8.87
C HIS A 180 14.80 26.95 -9.89
N ARG A 181 16.07 26.53 -9.92
CA ARG A 181 16.52 25.52 -10.87
C ARG A 181 17.36 24.44 -10.20
N LEU A 182 16.83 23.22 -10.20
CA LEU A 182 17.44 22.01 -9.66
C LEU A 182 17.93 21.11 -10.80
N MET A 183 19.17 20.66 -10.74
CA MET A 183 19.72 19.70 -11.68
C MET A 183 20.07 18.40 -10.98
N ILE A 184 19.58 17.29 -11.48
CA ILE A 184 19.81 15.95 -10.94
C ILE A 184 20.48 15.09 -12.02
N THR A 185 21.60 14.44 -11.69
CA THR A 185 22.32 13.55 -12.61
C THR A 185 22.20 12.11 -12.14
N ILE A 186 21.52 11.30 -12.96
CA ILE A 186 21.31 9.87 -12.77
C ILE A 186 22.43 9.12 -13.51
N ARG A 187 23.07 8.18 -12.83
CA ARG A 187 24.15 7.37 -13.41
C ARG A 187 23.58 6.37 -14.42
N SER A 188 24.27 6.25 -15.57
CA SER A 188 23.90 5.35 -16.67
C SER A 188 23.75 3.88 -16.27
N VAL A 189 24.50 3.42 -15.27
CA VAL A 189 24.41 2.05 -14.75
C VAL A 189 23.03 1.70 -14.15
N TYR A 190 22.24 2.70 -13.80
CA TYR A 190 20.87 2.53 -13.28
C TYR A 190 19.80 2.69 -14.38
N LEU A 191 20.21 2.93 -15.61
CA LEU A 191 19.33 3.17 -16.75
C LEU A 191 19.44 2.05 -17.80
N PRO A 192 18.40 1.82 -18.63
CA PRO A 192 17.08 2.38 -18.43
C PRO A 192 16.46 1.93 -17.11
N PHE A 193 15.49 2.68 -16.61
CA PHE A 193 14.67 2.32 -15.47
C PHE A 193 13.23 2.77 -15.76
N PHE A 194 12.29 1.85 -15.73
CA PHE A 194 10.89 2.12 -16.08
C PHE A 194 10.31 3.32 -15.31
N PHE A 195 10.59 3.40 -14.02
CA PHE A 195 10.17 4.50 -13.16
C PHE A 195 11.22 5.62 -13.06
N GLN A 196 11.92 5.93 -14.16
CA GLN A 196 13.09 6.83 -14.11
C GLN A 196 12.80 8.18 -13.47
N LEU A 197 11.69 8.85 -13.82
CA LEU A 197 11.33 10.12 -13.22
C LEU A 197 10.87 9.98 -11.76
N GLY A 198 10.34 8.83 -11.34
CA GLY A 198 10.04 8.53 -9.94
C GLY A 198 11.29 8.55 -9.02
N LEU A 199 12.51 8.46 -9.58
CA LEU A 199 13.74 8.69 -8.81
C LEU A 199 13.86 10.13 -8.29
N LEU A 200 13.13 11.08 -8.92
CA LEU A 200 13.06 12.49 -8.55
C LEU A 200 11.99 12.77 -7.48
N ASP A 201 11.23 11.75 -7.06
CA ASP A 201 10.21 11.88 -6.00
C ASP A 201 10.82 12.52 -4.74
N CYS A 202 10.44 13.76 -4.50
CA CYS A 202 10.99 14.60 -3.44
C CYS A 202 10.07 15.79 -3.15
N VAL A 203 9.70 15.95 -1.89
CA VAL A 203 9.00 17.14 -1.39
C VAL A 203 9.98 18.10 -0.70
N PRO A 204 9.69 19.41 -0.66
CA PRO A 204 10.57 20.37 -0.01
C PRO A 204 10.39 20.35 1.51
N TYR A 205 11.47 20.36 2.27
CA TYR A 205 11.45 20.49 3.72
C TYR A 205 12.15 21.78 4.19
N PRO A 206 11.61 22.49 5.21
CA PRO A 206 12.14 23.77 5.68
C PRO A 206 13.42 23.58 6.51
N ALA A 207 14.59 23.81 5.90
CA ALA A 207 15.89 23.67 6.57
C ALA A 207 16.00 24.55 7.82
N SER A 208 15.42 25.75 7.81
CA SER A 208 15.43 26.70 8.93
C SER A 208 14.75 26.20 10.19
N VAL A 209 13.76 25.31 10.04
CA VAL A 209 13.00 24.69 11.14
C VAL A 209 13.67 23.40 11.61
N ILE A 210 13.98 22.51 10.66
CA ILE A 210 14.49 21.16 10.97
C ILE A 210 15.95 21.19 11.42
N ALA A 211 16.78 22.03 10.78
CA ALA A 211 18.21 22.14 11.05
C ALA A 211 18.65 23.63 11.14
N PRO A 212 18.26 24.35 12.19
CA PRO A 212 18.59 25.76 12.33
C PRO A 212 20.10 26.04 12.20
N GLY A 213 20.45 27.03 11.37
CA GLY A 213 21.84 27.40 11.10
C GLY A 213 22.55 26.59 10.01
N VAL A 214 21.94 25.52 9.51
CA VAL A 214 22.42 24.74 8.36
C VAL A 214 21.85 25.36 7.07
N GLU A 215 22.70 25.55 6.07
CA GLU A 215 22.33 26.09 4.77
C GLU A 215 22.77 25.14 3.64
N VAL A 216 21.96 25.00 2.60
CA VAL A 216 22.37 24.34 1.36
C VAL A 216 23.18 25.33 0.51
N ALA A 217 24.30 24.87 -0.01
CA ALA A 217 25.14 25.60 -0.96
C ALA A 217 25.60 24.72 -2.10
N ASP A 218 25.91 25.34 -3.23
CA ASP A 218 26.57 24.72 -4.38
C ASP A 218 27.84 25.51 -4.70
N ASP A 219 28.98 24.83 -4.84
CA ASP A 219 30.26 25.43 -5.21
C ASP A 219 30.65 25.17 -6.68
N GLY A 220 29.68 24.70 -7.48
CA GLY A 220 29.87 24.28 -8.89
C GLY A 220 30.21 22.80 -9.03
N ASN A 221 30.60 22.12 -7.95
CA ASN A 221 30.85 20.68 -7.94
C ASN A 221 29.64 19.86 -7.46
N GLY A 222 28.63 20.51 -6.93
CA GLY A 222 27.40 19.91 -6.39
C GLY A 222 26.98 20.53 -5.07
N VAL A 223 25.82 20.10 -4.58
CA VAL A 223 25.26 20.62 -3.34
C VAL A 223 25.94 20.02 -2.10
N TYR A 224 26.02 20.81 -1.05
CA TYR A 224 26.51 20.43 0.26
C TYR A 224 25.86 21.26 1.36
N LEU A 225 25.94 20.79 2.61
CA LEU A 225 25.50 21.56 3.77
C LEU A 225 26.63 22.46 4.28
N LYS A 226 26.43 23.77 4.24
CA LYS A 226 27.23 24.72 5.05
C LYS A 226 26.90 24.48 6.52
N ASN A 227 27.92 24.67 7.38
CA ASN A 227 27.74 24.43 8.79
C ASN A 227 27.22 23.02 9.13
N ALA A 228 27.56 22.00 8.30
CA ALA A 228 27.14 20.61 8.51
C ALA A 228 27.47 20.08 9.92
N LYS A 229 28.44 20.67 10.62
CA LYS A 229 28.75 20.41 12.02
C LYS A 229 27.59 20.72 12.98
N ASP A 230 26.64 21.56 12.57
CA ASP A 230 25.46 21.93 13.35
C ASP A 230 24.30 20.97 13.12
N LEU A 231 24.37 20.11 12.09
CA LEU A 231 23.46 18.98 11.89
C LEU A 231 23.93 17.79 12.74
N THR A 232 23.57 17.80 14.00
CA THR A 232 23.96 16.77 14.97
C THR A 232 22.75 15.93 15.41
N ALA A 233 23.03 14.76 16.00
CA ALA A 233 21.98 13.95 16.61
C ALA A 233 21.23 14.72 17.73
N ASP A 234 21.94 15.53 18.51
CA ASP A 234 21.33 16.31 19.58
C ASP A 234 20.43 17.42 19.02
N THR A 235 20.86 18.13 17.97
CA THR A 235 20.01 19.12 17.28
C THR A 235 18.74 18.45 16.75
N LEU A 236 18.85 17.33 16.03
CA LEU A 236 17.68 16.66 15.46
C LEU A 236 16.80 15.94 16.52
N LYS A 237 17.34 15.56 17.68
CA LYS A 237 16.49 15.12 18.80
C LYS A 237 15.58 16.24 19.29
N GLU A 238 16.08 17.46 19.37
CA GLU A 238 15.32 18.62 19.81
C GLU A 238 14.35 19.11 18.72
N THR A 239 14.85 19.35 17.49
CA THR A 239 14.05 19.98 16.43
C THR A 239 13.13 19.03 15.69
N LEU A 240 13.48 17.75 15.62
CA LEU A 240 12.77 16.76 14.80
C LEU A 240 12.05 15.69 15.63
N LEU A 241 12.69 15.15 16.69
CA LEU A 241 12.20 13.98 17.40
C LEU A 241 11.60 14.28 18.79
N ASP A 242 11.64 15.51 19.28
CA ASP A 242 10.98 15.86 20.52
C ASP A 242 9.46 15.56 20.42
N GLU A 243 8.90 14.86 21.40
CA GLU A 243 7.51 14.40 21.33
C GLU A 243 6.49 15.53 21.42
N ALA A 244 6.85 16.64 22.08
CA ALA A 244 5.94 17.76 22.32
C ALA A 244 6.03 18.87 21.25
N SER A 245 7.16 18.97 20.54
CA SER A 245 7.42 20.10 19.63
C SER A 245 8.23 19.73 18.39
N GLY A 246 8.71 18.50 18.28
CA GLY A 246 9.55 18.06 17.16
C GLY A 246 8.79 17.99 15.85
N TYR A 247 9.44 18.40 14.78
CA TYR A 247 8.84 18.48 13.43
C TYR A 247 8.27 17.15 12.94
N ARG A 248 8.73 16.01 13.45
CA ARG A 248 8.16 14.69 13.10
C ARG A 248 6.70 14.57 13.51
N THR A 249 6.35 15.03 14.71
CA THR A 249 5.01 14.89 15.30
C THR A 249 4.18 16.18 15.17
N HIS A 250 4.87 17.33 15.18
CA HIS A 250 4.27 18.68 15.12
C HIS A 250 4.90 19.52 14.00
N PRO A 251 4.72 19.14 12.71
CA PRO A 251 5.26 19.91 11.58
C PRO A 251 4.48 21.21 11.37
N GLU A 252 5.03 22.33 11.89
CA GLU A 252 4.39 23.66 11.84
C GLU A 252 4.51 24.35 10.47
N VAL A 253 5.61 24.11 9.73
CA VAL A 253 5.89 24.74 8.44
C VAL A 253 5.90 23.67 7.35
N THR A 254 4.82 23.59 6.59
CA THR A 254 4.55 22.52 5.62
C THR A 254 4.12 23.09 4.27
N SER A 255 4.16 22.26 3.22
CA SER A 255 3.94 22.66 1.82
C SER A 255 2.64 22.12 1.22
N GLY A 256 1.88 21.31 1.96
CA GLY A 256 0.68 20.66 1.45
C GLY A 256 -0.57 21.52 1.38
N PRO A 257 -1.70 20.99 0.88
CA PRO A 257 -2.97 21.69 0.80
C PRO A 257 -3.53 22.12 2.17
N TYR A 258 -3.18 21.37 3.21
CA TYR A 258 -3.54 21.67 4.59
C TYR A 258 -2.29 21.83 5.46
N LYS A 259 -2.43 22.50 6.59
CA LYS A 259 -1.44 22.58 7.66
C LYS A 259 -1.98 21.89 8.91
N LEU A 260 -1.12 21.25 9.67
CA LEU A 260 -1.45 20.70 10.98
C LEU A 260 -1.67 21.83 11.98
N VAL A 261 -2.77 21.79 12.72
CA VAL A 261 -3.11 22.75 13.80
C VAL A 261 -2.80 22.16 15.16
N SER A 262 -3.22 20.89 15.36
CA SER A 262 -2.98 20.16 16.62
C SER A 262 -2.93 18.65 16.38
N TYR A 263 -2.17 17.97 17.23
CA TYR A 263 -2.20 16.52 17.35
C TYR A 263 -2.12 16.15 18.83
N GLU A 264 -3.23 15.66 19.38
CA GLU A 264 -3.37 15.28 20.78
C GLU A 264 -4.31 14.07 20.91
N ASP A 265 -4.00 13.15 21.79
CA ASP A 265 -4.83 11.99 22.11
C ASP A 265 -5.30 11.15 20.88
N GLY A 266 -4.43 11.04 19.87
CA GLY A 266 -4.73 10.30 18.63
C GLY A 266 -5.70 11.03 17.68
N LYS A 267 -5.97 12.31 17.91
CA LYS A 267 -6.77 13.21 17.08
C LYS A 267 -5.85 14.24 16.43
N ALA A 268 -5.95 14.41 15.11
CA ALA A 268 -5.25 15.45 14.36
C ALA A 268 -6.24 16.45 13.76
N GLU A 269 -5.95 17.73 13.86
CA GLU A 269 -6.75 18.84 13.31
C GLU A 269 -5.96 19.60 12.27
N PHE A 270 -6.62 19.93 11.17
CA PHE A 270 -6.01 20.61 10.02
C PHE A 270 -6.83 21.81 9.59
N GLU A 271 -6.15 22.82 9.04
CA GLU A 271 -6.76 23.97 8.36
C GLU A 271 -6.14 24.15 6.97
N ILE A 272 -6.89 24.75 6.04
CA ILE A 272 -6.37 25.09 4.71
C ILE A 272 -5.04 25.84 4.83
N ASN A 273 -4.06 25.44 4.02
CA ASN A 273 -2.86 26.24 3.78
C ASN A 273 -3.20 27.42 2.86
N PRO A 274 -3.19 28.67 3.34
CA PRO A 274 -3.61 29.82 2.54
C PRO A 274 -2.66 30.14 1.38
N TYR A 275 -1.46 29.55 1.37
CA TYR A 275 -0.44 29.75 0.34
C TYR A 275 -0.37 28.60 -0.67
N TYR A 276 -1.21 27.56 -0.49
CA TYR A 276 -1.22 26.44 -1.43
C TYR A 276 -1.70 26.89 -2.81
N LYS A 277 -0.85 26.66 -3.82
CA LYS A 277 -1.09 27.11 -5.19
C LYS A 277 -2.12 26.26 -5.92
N GLY A 278 -2.26 25.00 -5.54
CA GLY A 278 -3.10 23.98 -6.15
C GLY A 278 -2.30 22.69 -6.41
N ASP A 279 -3.02 21.63 -6.77
CA ASP A 279 -2.44 20.38 -7.26
C ASP A 279 -2.08 20.49 -8.75
N THR A 280 -1.63 19.39 -9.36
CA THR A 280 -1.25 19.31 -10.79
C THR A 280 -2.41 19.65 -11.74
N HIS A 281 -3.67 19.51 -11.29
CA HIS A 281 -4.90 19.85 -12.04
C HIS A 281 -5.39 21.27 -11.72
N GLY A 282 -4.73 21.98 -10.81
CA GLY A 282 -5.11 23.33 -10.38
C GLY A 282 -6.19 23.37 -9.30
N ASN A 283 -6.58 22.24 -8.74
CA ASN A 283 -7.56 22.16 -7.65
C ASN A 283 -6.99 22.75 -6.36
N LYS A 284 -7.87 23.41 -5.59
CA LYS A 284 -7.54 23.96 -4.27
C LYS A 284 -8.59 23.51 -3.26
N PRO A 285 -8.18 23.24 -2.01
CA PRO A 285 -9.13 22.81 -0.99
C PRO A 285 -10.17 23.90 -0.70
N THR A 286 -11.42 23.50 -0.56
CA THR A 286 -12.56 24.35 -0.19
C THR A 286 -13.01 24.11 1.25
N ILE A 287 -12.85 22.89 1.76
CA ILE A 287 -13.20 22.51 3.12
C ILE A 287 -12.17 23.12 4.08
N LYS A 288 -12.65 24.03 4.96
CA LYS A 288 -11.74 24.88 5.76
C LYS A 288 -11.00 24.14 6.85
N LYS A 289 -11.64 23.13 7.47
CA LYS A 289 -11.08 22.36 8.56
C LYS A 289 -11.34 20.87 8.39
N ILE A 290 -10.36 20.06 8.73
CA ILE A 290 -10.46 18.61 8.79
C ILE A 290 -10.05 18.16 10.18
N THR A 291 -10.86 17.31 10.80
CA THR A 291 -10.52 16.56 11.99
C THR A 291 -10.35 15.09 11.61
N MET A 292 -9.19 14.50 11.91
CA MET A 292 -8.91 13.08 11.67
C MET A 292 -8.84 12.32 12.98
N ILE A 293 -9.60 11.21 13.09
CA ILE A 293 -9.69 10.36 14.28
C ILE A 293 -9.58 8.89 13.91
N CYS A 294 -9.15 8.07 14.86
CA CYS A 294 -9.25 6.62 14.74
C CYS A 294 -10.50 6.10 15.44
N LYS A 295 -11.23 5.18 14.81
CA LYS A 295 -12.36 4.47 15.40
C LYS A 295 -12.26 2.98 15.15
N THR A 296 -12.77 2.19 16.08
CA THR A 296 -12.90 0.74 15.92
C THR A 296 -14.04 0.42 14.94
N SER A 297 -13.99 -0.73 14.29
CA SER A 297 -14.93 -1.11 13.22
C SER A 297 -16.39 -1.14 13.69
N ASP A 298 -16.64 -1.45 14.96
CA ASP A 298 -17.98 -1.48 15.59
C ASP A 298 -18.55 -0.09 15.90
N GLU A 299 -17.70 0.96 15.95
CA GLU A 299 -18.14 2.34 16.21
C GLU A 299 -18.50 3.11 14.92
N LEU A 300 -18.03 2.64 13.75
CA LEU A 300 -18.05 3.39 12.51
C LEU A 300 -19.47 3.79 12.06
N ALA A 301 -20.37 2.82 11.92
CA ALA A 301 -21.73 3.07 11.42
C ALA A 301 -22.52 4.00 12.35
N ALA A 302 -22.36 3.87 13.67
CA ALA A 302 -23.01 4.74 14.63
C ALA A 302 -22.52 6.19 14.53
N ALA A 303 -21.21 6.38 14.35
CA ALA A 303 -20.59 7.70 14.23
C ALA A 303 -20.97 8.43 12.93
N LEU A 304 -21.15 7.68 11.84
CA LEU A 304 -21.68 8.24 10.59
C LEU A 304 -23.16 8.61 10.73
N LYS A 305 -23.94 7.76 11.36
CA LYS A 305 -25.39 7.94 11.56
C LYS A 305 -25.72 9.15 12.42
N ASP A 306 -24.93 9.42 13.45
CA ASP A 306 -25.17 10.56 14.35
C ASP A 306 -24.46 11.85 13.88
N GLY A 307 -23.74 11.81 12.77
CA GLY A 307 -23.03 12.95 12.19
C GLY A 307 -21.75 13.36 12.93
N SER A 308 -21.28 12.59 13.91
CA SER A 308 -20.01 12.86 14.59
C SER A 308 -18.80 12.59 13.69
N VAL A 309 -19.02 11.85 12.59
CA VAL A 309 -18.05 11.60 11.51
C VAL A 309 -18.72 11.93 10.18
N THR A 310 -17.99 12.61 9.30
CA THR A 310 -18.45 12.96 7.94
C THR A 310 -18.02 11.90 6.93
N ILE A 311 -16.79 11.40 7.02
CA ILE A 311 -16.24 10.39 6.10
C ILE A 311 -15.69 9.22 6.90
N LEU A 312 -16.12 8.00 6.56
CA LEU A 312 -15.47 6.77 6.98
C LEU A 312 -14.53 6.31 5.86
N ASN A 313 -13.23 6.27 6.13
CA ASN A 313 -12.23 5.91 5.11
C ASN A 313 -11.67 4.51 5.31
N LYS A 314 -11.49 3.78 4.22
CA LYS A 314 -10.88 2.43 4.16
C LYS A 314 -11.54 1.42 5.10
N VAL A 315 -12.87 1.45 5.17
CA VAL A 315 -13.63 0.47 5.95
C VAL A 315 -13.40 -0.94 5.37
N THR A 316 -13.09 -1.86 6.24
CA THR A 316 -12.87 -3.28 5.93
C THR A 316 -13.62 -4.17 6.91
N GLY A 317 -13.80 -5.44 6.55
CA GLY A 317 -14.50 -6.42 7.38
C GLY A 317 -16.00 -6.46 7.10
N THR A 318 -16.52 -7.67 7.01
CA THR A 318 -17.88 -7.97 6.56
C THR A 318 -18.94 -7.19 7.34
N GLU A 319 -18.85 -7.19 8.67
CA GLU A 319 -19.86 -6.56 9.54
C GLU A 319 -19.86 -5.03 9.40
N ALA A 320 -18.69 -4.40 9.36
CA ALA A 320 -18.57 -2.95 9.24
C ALA A 320 -19.03 -2.45 7.86
N ILE A 321 -18.66 -3.16 6.78
CA ILE A 321 -19.11 -2.82 5.42
C ILE A 321 -20.62 -3.00 5.30
N ALA A 322 -21.17 -4.14 5.77
CA ALA A 322 -22.60 -4.40 5.73
C ALA A 322 -23.40 -3.34 6.51
N ALA A 323 -22.91 -2.94 7.69
CA ALA A 323 -23.55 -1.89 8.49
C ALA A 323 -23.53 -0.52 7.78
N GLY A 324 -22.41 -0.19 7.12
CA GLY A 324 -22.30 1.04 6.31
C GLY A 324 -23.24 1.03 5.10
N LEU A 325 -23.29 -0.07 4.36
CA LEU A 325 -24.20 -0.22 3.20
C LEU A 325 -25.68 -0.17 3.63
N GLN A 326 -26.02 -0.86 4.71
CA GLN A 326 -27.38 -0.76 5.27
C GLN A 326 -27.73 0.69 5.62
N LEU A 327 -26.79 1.44 6.19
CA LEU A 327 -27.02 2.83 6.56
C LEU A 327 -27.25 3.73 5.30
N THR A 328 -26.52 3.50 4.20
CA THR A 328 -26.76 4.21 2.94
C THR A 328 -28.10 3.84 2.28
N GLU A 329 -28.61 2.62 2.50
CA GLU A 329 -29.97 2.23 2.09
C GLU A 329 -31.07 2.89 2.95
N GLU A 330 -30.83 3.08 4.25
CA GLU A 330 -31.75 3.71 5.19
C GLU A 330 -31.79 5.24 5.11
N GLN A 331 -30.70 5.87 4.64
CA GLN A 331 -30.51 7.32 4.59
C GLN A 331 -30.03 7.75 3.19
N GLU A 332 -30.95 8.27 2.37
CA GLU A 332 -30.64 8.80 1.01
C GLU A 332 -29.63 9.96 1.00
N THR A 333 -29.28 10.51 2.16
CA THR A 333 -28.27 11.57 2.32
C THR A 333 -26.84 11.04 2.42
N LEU A 334 -26.67 9.73 2.46
CA LEU A 334 -25.38 9.06 2.55
C LEU A 334 -25.14 8.19 1.31
N THR A 335 -23.90 8.11 0.90
CA THR A 335 -23.45 7.26 -0.20
C THR A 335 -22.18 6.50 0.16
N SER A 336 -21.75 5.64 -0.75
CA SER A 336 -20.50 4.90 -0.59
C SER A 336 -19.76 4.76 -1.92
N VAL A 337 -18.46 4.66 -1.85
CA VAL A 337 -17.61 4.25 -2.97
C VAL A 337 -16.74 3.08 -2.55
N SER A 338 -16.50 2.16 -3.47
CA SER A 338 -15.61 1.03 -3.24
C SER A 338 -14.44 1.06 -4.22
N TYR A 339 -13.26 0.65 -3.74
CA TYR A 339 -12.06 0.58 -4.55
C TYR A 339 -11.15 -0.56 -4.11
N ASP A 340 -10.43 -1.14 -5.07
CA ASP A 340 -9.61 -2.32 -4.83
C ASP A 340 -8.34 -2.00 -4.04
N ARG A 341 -7.98 -2.87 -3.10
CA ARG A 341 -6.71 -2.79 -2.37
C ARG A 341 -5.54 -3.06 -3.30
N THR A 342 -4.48 -2.26 -3.20
CA THR A 342 -3.23 -2.45 -3.97
C THR A 342 -2.39 -3.64 -3.49
N GLY A 343 -2.79 -4.30 -2.42
CA GLY A 343 -2.08 -5.41 -1.79
C GLY A 343 -2.91 -6.66 -1.61
N LEU A 344 -2.35 -7.62 -0.88
CA LEU A 344 -2.98 -8.92 -0.59
C LEU A 344 -2.51 -9.47 0.76
N SER A 345 -3.22 -10.50 1.21
CA SER A 345 -2.75 -11.38 2.29
C SER A 345 -2.19 -12.67 1.70
N PHE A 346 -1.08 -13.17 2.26
CA PHE A 346 -0.34 -14.31 1.71
C PHE A 346 0.36 -15.12 2.80
N ILE A 347 0.70 -16.36 2.47
CA ILE A 347 1.58 -17.21 3.26
C ILE A 347 2.96 -17.22 2.61
N SER A 348 4.01 -16.86 3.34
CA SER A 348 5.40 -16.96 2.91
C SER A 348 5.99 -18.29 3.38
N PHE A 349 6.63 -19.04 2.48
CA PHE A 349 7.30 -20.29 2.80
C PHE A 349 8.78 -20.08 3.07
N ASN A 350 9.35 -20.65 4.13
CA ASN A 350 10.79 -20.70 4.33
C ASN A 350 11.40 -21.82 3.49
N THR A 351 11.75 -21.50 2.25
CA THR A 351 12.13 -22.48 1.21
C THR A 351 13.51 -23.13 1.44
N ASP A 352 14.30 -22.64 2.38
CA ASP A 352 15.57 -23.22 2.82
C ASP A 352 15.42 -24.20 4.00
N ARG A 353 14.17 -24.50 4.39
CA ARG A 353 13.85 -25.45 5.47
C ARG A 353 13.13 -26.68 4.94
N VAL A 354 13.59 -27.86 5.41
CA VAL A 354 12.90 -29.12 5.16
C VAL A 354 11.58 -29.14 5.97
N PRO A 355 10.40 -29.42 5.36
CA PRO A 355 10.19 -29.99 4.03
C PRO A 355 9.92 -28.96 2.91
N LEU A 356 9.95 -27.66 3.20
CA LEU A 356 9.58 -26.61 2.25
C LEU A 356 10.68 -26.28 1.22
N ASP A 357 11.86 -26.88 1.34
CA ASP A 357 12.89 -26.91 0.30
C ASP A 357 12.48 -27.70 -0.94
N ASP A 358 11.51 -28.62 -0.80
CA ASP A 358 10.93 -29.40 -1.90
C ASP A 358 9.77 -28.64 -2.54
N LEU A 359 9.90 -28.29 -3.82
CA LEU A 359 8.85 -27.60 -4.60
C LEU A 359 7.53 -28.39 -4.60
N GLY A 360 7.61 -29.73 -4.70
CA GLY A 360 6.40 -30.56 -4.70
C GLY A 360 5.58 -30.44 -3.42
N VAL A 361 6.24 -30.20 -2.27
CA VAL A 361 5.54 -29.97 -1.00
C VAL A 361 4.87 -28.59 -1.00
N ARG A 362 5.54 -27.54 -1.48
CA ARG A 362 4.94 -26.21 -1.57
C ARG A 362 3.73 -26.18 -2.51
N GLN A 363 3.87 -26.81 -3.69
CA GLN A 363 2.75 -26.96 -4.63
C GLN A 363 1.61 -27.80 -4.05
N ALA A 364 1.90 -28.86 -3.31
CA ALA A 364 0.87 -29.64 -2.64
C ALA A 364 0.09 -28.81 -1.60
N ILE A 365 0.78 -27.99 -0.81
CA ILE A 365 0.13 -27.05 0.12
C ILE A 365 -0.77 -26.08 -0.64
N ALA A 366 -0.30 -25.53 -1.77
CA ALA A 366 -1.07 -24.62 -2.59
C ALA A 366 -2.37 -25.24 -3.15
N TYR A 367 -2.34 -26.54 -3.57
CA TYR A 367 -3.52 -27.27 -4.00
C TYR A 367 -4.43 -27.73 -2.85
N LEU A 368 -3.91 -27.91 -1.63
CA LEU A 368 -4.71 -28.28 -0.46
C LEU A 368 -5.44 -27.09 0.15
N ALA A 369 -4.79 -25.93 0.20
CA ALA A 369 -5.32 -24.75 0.86
C ALA A 369 -6.67 -24.32 0.27
N ASP A 370 -7.72 -24.31 1.11
CA ASP A 370 -9.06 -23.85 0.75
C ASP A 370 -9.13 -22.33 0.85
N ARG A 371 -8.50 -21.65 -0.14
CA ARG A 371 -8.35 -20.20 -0.17
C ARG A 371 -9.68 -19.47 -0.39
N ASP A 372 -10.63 -20.10 -1.08
CA ASP A 372 -11.96 -19.53 -1.28
C ASP A 372 -12.70 -19.46 0.05
N SER A 373 -12.74 -20.55 0.81
CA SER A 373 -13.33 -20.55 2.16
C SER A 373 -12.60 -19.63 3.13
N MET A 374 -11.26 -19.53 3.03
CA MET A 374 -10.48 -18.58 3.85
C MET A 374 -10.83 -17.11 3.54
N ALA A 375 -10.98 -16.76 2.26
CA ALA A 375 -11.37 -15.42 1.84
C ALA A 375 -12.79 -15.09 2.31
N GLU A 376 -13.74 -16.00 2.12
CA GLU A 376 -15.13 -15.85 2.57
C GLU A 376 -15.24 -15.72 4.10
N GLU A 377 -14.45 -16.49 4.86
CA GLU A 377 -14.47 -16.44 6.33
C GLU A 377 -13.94 -15.11 6.89
N VAL A 378 -12.96 -14.49 6.23
CA VAL A 378 -12.34 -13.23 6.70
C VAL A 378 -13.08 -12.01 6.18
N LEU A 379 -13.56 -12.05 4.94
CA LEU A 379 -14.02 -10.88 4.18
C LEU A 379 -15.47 -11.00 3.68
N GLY A 380 -16.12 -12.17 3.89
CA GLY A 380 -17.45 -12.42 3.35
C GLY A 380 -17.48 -12.24 1.83
N GLU A 381 -18.54 -11.61 1.34
CA GLU A 381 -18.73 -11.31 -0.10
C GLU A 381 -17.83 -10.17 -0.63
N TYR A 382 -17.10 -9.46 0.25
CA TYR A 382 -16.22 -8.34 -0.10
C TYR A 382 -14.76 -8.76 -0.33
N GLY A 383 -14.48 -10.05 -0.24
CA GLY A 383 -13.16 -10.63 -0.45
C GLY A 383 -13.04 -11.41 -1.75
N VAL A 384 -11.90 -11.34 -2.37
CA VAL A 384 -11.58 -12.10 -3.58
C VAL A 384 -10.32 -12.91 -3.37
N ARG A 385 -10.36 -14.20 -3.70
CA ARG A 385 -9.17 -15.03 -3.74
C ARG A 385 -8.14 -14.41 -4.69
N ALA A 386 -6.92 -14.18 -4.20
CA ALA A 386 -5.85 -13.63 -5.02
C ALA A 386 -5.39 -14.67 -6.08
N GLY A 387 -5.40 -14.27 -7.36
CA GLY A 387 -4.98 -15.09 -8.48
C GLY A 387 -3.46 -15.24 -8.58
N GLY A 388 -2.69 -14.26 -8.11
CA GLY A 388 -1.23 -14.23 -8.09
C GLY A 388 -0.70 -13.37 -6.95
N TYR A 389 0.60 -13.12 -6.91
CA TYR A 389 1.23 -12.29 -5.88
C TYR A 389 1.09 -10.81 -6.24
N TYR A 390 -0.15 -10.34 -6.27
CA TYR A 390 -0.53 -8.95 -6.57
C TYR A 390 -1.85 -8.59 -5.90
N GLY A 391 -2.06 -7.28 -5.68
CA GLY A 391 -3.34 -6.74 -5.24
C GLY A 391 -4.24 -6.37 -6.42
N LEU A 392 -5.55 -6.37 -6.19
CA LEU A 392 -6.55 -6.05 -7.23
C LEU A 392 -6.51 -4.59 -7.68
N GLY A 393 -5.97 -3.68 -6.83
CA GLY A 393 -5.76 -2.27 -7.14
C GLY A 393 -4.37 -1.97 -7.72
N GLN A 394 -3.53 -2.96 -7.97
CA GLN A 394 -2.22 -2.74 -8.59
C GLN A 394 -2.39 -2.36 -10.06
N TRP A 395 -1.72 -1.29 -10.54
CA TRP A 395 -1.98 -0.73 -11.86
C TRP A 395 -1.76 -1.73 -13.02
N MET A 396 -0.79 -2.65 -12.92
CA MET A 396 -0.60 -3.70 -13.92
C MET A 396 -1.82 -4.62 -14.00
N TYR A 397 -2.37 -5.01 -12.84
CA TYR A 397 -3.59 -5.83 -12.80
C TYR A 397 -4.80 -5.05 -13.35
N LEU A 398 -4.95 -3.78 -12.99
CA LEU A 398 -6.04 -2.94 -13.49
C LEU A 398 -6.02 -2.81 -15.01
N LEU A 399 -4.84 -2.64 -15.62
CA LEU A 399 -4.66 -2.62 -17.08
C LEU A 399 -4.98 -3.97 -17.72
N LEU A 400 -4.42 -5.07 -17.22
CA LEU A 400 -4.58 -6.40 -17.84
C LEU A 400 -5.98 -6.98 -17.62
N SER A 401 -6.66 -6.61 -16.54
CA SER A 401 -8.06 -6.97 -16.30
C SER A 401 -9.07 -6.10 -17.06
N GLY A 402 -8.62 -5.03 -17.72
CA GLY A 402 -9.47 -4.08 -18.43
C GLY A 402 -10.26 -3.13 -17.53
N LYS A 403 -9.95 -3.07 -16.23
CA LYS A 403 -10.58 -2.11 -15.28
C LYS A 403 -10.11 -0.67 -15.54
N VAL A 404 -8.89 -0.50 -16.02
CA VAL A 404 -8.33 0.76 -16.50
C VAL A 404 -7.89 0.56 -17.95
N THR A 405 -8.14 1.55 -18.77
CA THR A 405 -7.70 1.58 -20.19
C THR A 405 -6.88 2.84 -20.40
N PRO A 406 -5.69 2.75 -21.04
CA PRO A 406 -4.91 3.92 -21.41
C PRO A 406 -5.73 4.92 -22.20
N GLU A 407 -5.50 6.20 -22.00
CA GLU A 407 -6.23 7.27 -22.67
C GLU A 407 -6.09 7.18 -24.20
N GLU A 408 -7.20 7.33 -24.91
CA GLU A 408 -7.20 7.37 -26.37
C GLU A 408 -6.71 8.74 -26.85
N PRO A 409 -5.74 8.80 -27.78
CA PRO A 409 -5.24 10.07 -28.28
C PRO A 409 -6.34 10.93 -28.88
N ASP A 410 -6.29 12.23 -28.62
CA ASP A 410 -7.22 13.23 -29.12
C ASP A 410 -7.48 13.11 -30.63
N GLU A 411 -8.64 13.63 -31.10
CA GLU A 411 -9.01 13.59 -32.53
C GLU A 411 -7.97 14.27 -33.42
N ASP A 412 -7.28 15.31 -32.94
CA ASP A 412 -6.25 16.06 -33.61
C ASP A 412 -4.82 15.54 -33.37
N ALA A 413 -4.65 14.48 -32.55
CA ALA A 413 -3.37 13.82 -32.34
C ALA A 413 -2.75 13.31 -33.65
N SER A 414 -1.43 13.30 -33.70
CA SER A 414 -0.68 12.89 -34.89
C SER A 414 -0.95 11.42 -35.27
N ALA A 415 -0.77 11.09 -36.55
CA ALA A 415 -0.86 9.71 -37.01
C ALA A 415 0.13 8.77 -36.31
N ALA A 416 1.26 9.30 -35.82
CA ALA A 416 2.27 8.54 -35.08
C ALA A 416 1.76 8.19 -33.67
N GLU A 417 1.14 9.14 -32.96
CA GLU A 417 0.56 8.92 -31.63
C GLU A 417 -0.57 7.90 -31.68
N LYS A 418 -1.50 8.05 -32.64
CA LYS A 418 -2.59 7.08 -32.86
C LYS A 418 -2.06 5.67 -33.21
N ALA A 419 -0.97 5.57 -33.99
CA ALA A 419 -0.35 4.29 -34.31
C ALA A 419 0.39 3.69 -33.10
N ALA A 420 1.01 4.51 -32.25
CA ALA A 420 1.65 4.08 -31.02
C ALA A 420 0.63 3.54 -30.03
N TYR A 421 -0.47 4.26 -29.80
CA TYR A 421 -1.60 3.82 -28.97
C TYR A 421 -2.16 2.48 -29.45
N LYS A 422 -2.48 2.36 -30.75
CA LYS A 422 -2.95 1.10 -31.31
C LYS A 422 -1.99 -0.05 -31.07
N THR A 423 -0.68 0.18 -31.23
CA THR A 423 0.36 -0.82 -30.98
C THR A 423 0.43 -1.20 -29.49
N LYS A 424 0.31 -0.20 -28.57
CA LYS A 424 0.23 -0.39 -27.11
C LYS A 424 -0.93 -1.33 -26.79
N MET A 425 -2.14 -1.02 -27.27
CA MET A 425 -3.35 -1.81 -27.04
C MET A 425 -3.30 -3.22 -27.65
N GLU A 426 -2.74 -3.38 -28.84
CA GLU A 426 -2.54 -4.69 -29.47
C GLU A 426 -1.55 -5.59 -28.69
N LYS A 427 -0.55 -5.00 -28.05
CA LYS A 427 0.39 -5.74 -27.18
C LYS A 427 -0.28 -6.12 -25.86
N LEU A 428 -0.93 -5.16 -25.17
CA LEU A 428 -1.64 -5.41 -23.90
C LEU A 428 -2.71 -6.49 -24.06
N GLY A 429 -3.49 -6.44 -25.15
CA GLY A 429 -4.54 -7.42 -25.42
C GLY A 429 -4.07 -8.86 -25.73
N LYS A 430 -2.75 -9.10 -25.76
CA LYS A 430 -2.16 -10.47 -25.87
C LYS A 430 -1.72 -11.04 -24.54
N LEU A 431 -1.68 -10.23 -23.50
CA LEU A 431 -1.27 -10.63 -22.15
C LEU A 431 -2.50 -11.16 -21.41
N ASP A 432 -2.41 -12.37 -20.88
CA ASP A 432 -3.53 -13.07 -20.26
C ASP A 432 -3.19 -13.46 -18.82
N LEU A 433 -3.94 -12.93 -17.87
CA LEU A 433 -3.79 -13.28 -16.45
C LEU A 433 -4.12 -14.75 -16.16
N GLU A 434 -4.86 -15.43 -17.05
CA GLU A 434 -5.18 -16.86 -16.91
C GLU A 434 -3.96 -17.77 -17.13
N GLU A 435 -2.84 -17.24 -17.67
CA GLU A 435 -1.56 -17.97 -17.78
C GLU A 435 -0.93 -18.25 -16.42
N ILE A 436 -1.28 -17.47 -15.37
CA ILE A 436 -0.80 -17.71 -14.00
C ILE A 436 -1.52 -18.93 -13.43
N GLU A 437 -0.75 -19.96 -12.98
CA GLU A 437 -1.33 -21.18 -12.36
C GLU A 437 -2.19 -20.81 -11.14
N PRO A 438 -3.51 -21.01 -11.17
CA PRO A 438 -4.42 -20.53 -10.14
C PRO A 438 -4.41 -21.39 -8.87
N TYR A 439 -3.79 -22.57 -8.87
CA TYR A 439 -3.81 -23.52 -7.76
C TYR A 439 -5.23 -23.74 -7.20
N ASN A 440 -6.17 -24.06 -8.09
CA ASN A 440 -7.51 -24.46 -7.65
C ASN A 440 -7.42 -25.71 -6.79
N ARG A 441 -8.20 -25.75 -5.70
CA ARG A 441 -8.16 -26.82 -4.72
C ARG A 441 -8.32 -28.19 -5.39
N ASP A 442 -7.31 -29.06 -5.21
CA ASP A 442 -7.23 -30.40 -5.78
C ASP A 442 -6.44 -31.33 -4.85
N VAL A 443 -7.17 -32.02 -3.97
CA VAL A 443 -6.59 -32.93 -2.98
C VAL A 443 -5.86 -34.10 -3.63
N GLU A 444 -6.39 -34.64 -4.75
CA GLU A 444 -5.75 -35.77 -5.43
C GLU A 444 -4.41 -35.39 -6.05
N LYS A 445 -4.36 -34.20 -6.69
CA LYS A 445 -3.11 -33.65 -7.26
C LYS A 445 -2.08 -33.37 -6.17
N ALA A 446 -2.51 -32.81 -5.05
CA ALA A 446 -1.65 -32.56 -3.89
C ALA A 446 -1.06 -33.84 -3.31
N VAL A 447 -1.89 -34.88 -3.12
CA VAL A 447 -1.44 -36.19 -2.62
C VAL A 447 -0.39 -36.81 -3.56
N LYS A 448 -0.61 -36.76 -4.89
CA LYS A 448 0.37 -37.24 -5.87
C LYS A 448 1.71 -36.50 -5.79
N LEU A 449 1.68 -35.18 -5.55
CA LEU A 449 2.89 -34.38 -5.36
C LEU A 449 3.62 -34.77 -4.08
N LEU A 450 2.93 -34.95 -2.96
CA LEU A 450 3.51 -35.40 -1.69
C LEU A 450 4.14 -36.79 -1.81
N GLU A 451 3.45 -37.72 -2.47
CA GLU A 451 3.99 -39.08 -2.69
C GLU A 451 5.24 -39.05 -3.59
N LYS A 452 5.24 -38.23 -4.65
CA LYS A 452 6.40 -38.02 -5.52
C LYS A 452 7.58 -37.41 -4.75
N ALA A 453 7.30 -36.49 -3.83
CA ALA A 453 8.28 -35.89 -2.92
C ALA A 453 8.75 -36.88 -1.82
N GLY A 454 8.19 -38.09 -1.75
CA GLY A 454 8.56 -39.16 -0.84
C GLY A 454 7.77 -39.20 0.47
N TRP A 455 6.78 -38.34 0.65
CA TRP A 455 5.87 -38.30 1.82
C TRP A 455 4.72 -39.28 1.63
N LYS A 456 4.98 -40.58 1.78
CA LYS A 456 4.06 -41.67 1.44
C LYS A 456 3.96 -42.78 2.48
N LEU A 457 4.59 -42.58 3.63
CA LEU A 457 4.64 -43.57 4.71
C LEU A 457 3.79 -43.08 5.89
N ASN A 458 3.43 -43.98 6.80
CA ASN A 458 2.87 -43.70 8.10
C ASN A 458 3.95 -43.74 9.20
N GLU A 459 3.59 -43.55 10.46
CA GLU A 459 4.49 -43.55 11.61
C GLU A 459 5.28 -44.86 11.80
N ASN A 460 4.74 -45.99 11.29
CA ASN A 460 5.36 -47.31 11.36
C ASN A 460 6.29 -47.58 10.17
N GLY A 461 6.36 -46.66 9.18
CA GLY A 461 7.12 -46.86 7.95
C GLY A 461 6.41 -47.70 6.89
N GLU A 462 5.13 -47.98 7.06
CA GLU A 462 4.25 -48.62 6.11
C GLU A 462 3.64 -47.61 5.13
N ALA A 463 2.93 -48.04 4.10
CA ALA A 463 2.23 -47.12 3.20
C ALA A 463 1.15 -46.34 3.95
N PHE A 464 1.07 -45.04 3.71
CA PHE A 464 0.07 -44.15 4.31
C PHE A 464 -1.34 -44.58 3.86
N ASP A 465 -2.23 -44.78 4.81
CA ASP A 465 -3.64 -45.13 4.62
C ASP A 465 -4.52 -43.94 5.12
N PRO A 466 -5.17 -43.15 4.22
CA PRO A 466 -5.93 -41.97 4.61
C PRO A 466 -7.15 -42.27 5.51
N GLU A 467 -7.60 -43.55 5.60
CA GLU A 467 -8.69 -43.92 6.50
C GLU A 467 -8.22 -44.19 7.94
N LYS A 468 -6.90 -44.33 8.17
CA LYS A 468 -6.32 -44.73 9.48
C LYS A 468 -5.26 -43.78 9.96
N ASP A 469 -4.49 -43.21 9.02
CA ASP A 469 -3.31 -42.40 9.33
C ASP A 469 -3.66 -40.90 9.18
N THR A 470 -3.16 -40.08 10.08
CA THR A 470 -3.42 -38.61 10.07
C THR A 470 -2.24 -37.80 9.54
N VAL A 471 -1.01 -38.32 9.65
CA VAL A 471 0.21 -37.61 9.26
C VAL A 471 1.07 -38.47 8.36
N ARG A 472 1.54 -37.88 7.26
CA ARG A 472 2.48 -38.55 6.35
C ARG A 472 3.90 -38.48 6.88
N TYR A 473 4.67 -39.53 6.58
CA TYR A 473 6.07 -39.65 6.93
C TYR A 473 6.93 -39.91 5.67
N LYS A 474 8.18 -39.47 5.77
CA LYS A 474 9.23 -39.72 4.77
C LYS A 474 10.44 -40.36 5.46
N LYS A 475 11.02 -41.39 4.81
CA LYS A 475 12.26 -41.99 5.27
C LYS A 475 13.45 -41.09 4.93
N THR A 476 14.20 -40.67 5.94
CA THR A 476 15.42 -39.86 5.82
C THR A 476 16.62 -40.64 6.31
N LYS A 477 17.82 -40.05 6.26
CA LYS A 477 19.05 -40.63 6.83
C LYS A 477 18.96 -40.82 8.34
N ASP A 478 18.19 -39.93 8.99
CA ASP A 478 18.03 -39.88 10.45
C ASP A 478 16.82 -40.65 10.98
N GLY A 479 16.11 -41.37 10.09
CA GLY A 479 14.90 -42.12 10.40
C GLY A 479 13.66 -41.62 9.69
N LEU A 480 12.49 -42.00 10.22
CA LEU A 480 11.21 -41.51 9.73
C LEU A 480 10.99 -40.07 10.22
N LYS A 481 10.67 -39.17 9.29
CA LYS A 481 10.32 -37.79 9.58
C LYS A 481 8.84 -37.57 9.28
N ALA A 482 8.09 -37.02 10.24
CA ALA A 482 6.69 -36.63 10.07
C ALA A 482 6.58 -35.35 9.21
N LEU A 483 5.51 -35.23 8.43
CA LEU A 483 5.17 -34.03 7.69
C LEU A 483 4.39 -33.07 8.61
N GLN A 484 5.16 -32.40 9.45
CA GLN A 484 4.69 -31.41 10.41
C GLN A 484 5.25 -30.04 10.07
N LEU A 485 4.38 -29.02 10.08
CA LEU A 485 4.71 -27.64 9.75
C LEU A 485 4.24 -26.70 10.84
N THR A 486 4.89 -25.55 10.93
CA THR A 486 4.55 -24.46 11.82
C THR A 486 4.29 -23.18 11.02
N LEU A 487 3.24 -22.43 11.37
CA LEU A 487 2.90 -21.14 10.78
C LEU A 487 2.72 -20.12 11.89
N ALA A 488 3.39 -18.98 11.76
CA ALA A 488 3.15 -17.82 12.62
C ALA A 488 2.34 -16.74 11.88
N TYR A 489 1.50 -16.03 12.63
CA TYR A 489 0.73 -14.90 12.14
C TYR A 489 0.65 -13.80 13.22
N PRO A 490 0.37 -12.52 12.86
CA PRO A 490 0.28 -11.43 13.82
C PRO A 490 -0.87 -11.61 14.81
N GLU A 491 -0.63 -11.38 16.11
CA GLU A 491 -1.69 -11.30 17.13
C GLU A 491 -2.78 -10.29 16.72
N GLY A 492 -4.04 -10.59 16.99
CA GLY A 492 -5.18 -9.75 16.62
C GLY A 492 -5.56 -9.80 15.14
N SER A 493 -4.95 -10.69 14.34
CA SER A 493 -5.30 -10.86 12.93
C SER A 493 -6.75 -11.32 12.76
N ALA A 494 -7.51 -10.66 11.89
CA ALA A 494 -8.85 -11.10 11.48
C ALA A 494 -8.86 -12.48 10.81
N ALA A 495 -7.70 -12.93 10.28
CA ALA A 495 -7.57 -14.24 9.64
C ALA A 495 -7.34 -15.40 10.63
N SER A 496 -7.29 -15.14 11.96
CA SER A 496 -6.98 -16.16 12.97
C SER A 496 -7.82 -17.43 12.79
N LYS A 497 -9.13 -17.30 12.70
CA LYS A 497 -10.06 -18.42 12.55
C LYS A 497 -9.83 -19.17 11.22
N ALA A 498 -9.68 -18.45 10.10
CA ALA A 498 -9.40 -19.06 8.80
C ALA A 498 -8.08 -19.85 8.80
N LEU A 499 -7.06 -19.37 9.51
CA LEU A 499 -5.79 -20.07 9.65
C LEU A 499 -5.88 -21.27 10.59
N GLU A 500 -6.50 -21.13 11.76
CA GLU A 500 -6.55 -22.15 12.81
C GLU A 500 -7.53 -23.29 12.49
N GLU A 501 -8.61 -22.99 11.79
CA GLU A 501 -9.64 -23.99 11.45
C GLU A 501 -9.57 -24.42 9.97
N THR A 502 -9.77 -23.48 9.03
CA THR A 502 -9.92 -23.81 7.61
C THR A 502 -8.61 -24.29 6.99
N LEU A 503 -7.49 -23.59 7.19
CA LEU A 503 -6.20 -23.99 6.65
C LEU A 503 -5.69 -25.29 7.30
N VAL A 504 -5.76 -25.42 8.63
CA VAL A 504 -5.35 -26.63 9.37
C VAL A 504 -6.14 -27.84 8.87
N LYS A 505 -7.46 -27.70 8.73
CA LYS A 505 -8.33 -28.79 8.24
C LYS A 505 -8.01 -29.17 6.80
N SER A 506 -7.85 -28.19 5.91
CA SER A 506 -7.59 -28.47 4.49
C SER A 506 -6.22 -29.12 4.26
N LEU A 507 -5.19 -28.75 5.03
CA LEU A 507 -3.88 -29.40 4.95
C LEU A 507 -3.89 -30.82 5.52
N ALA A 508 -4.68 -31.06 6.57
CA ALA A 508 -4.83 -32.39 7.17
C ALA A 508 -5.42 -33.42 6.19
N GLU A 509 -6.23 -33.01 5.22
CA GLU A 509 -6.74 -33.91 4.15
C GLU A 509 -5.60 -34.49 3.28
N GLY A 510 -4.49 -33.78 3.15
CA GLY A 510 -3.27 -34.26 2.50
C GLY A 510 -2.36 -35.07 3.42
N GLY A 511 -2.67 -35.21 4.71
CA GLY A 511 -1.81 -35.82 5.72
C GLY A 511 -0.68 -34.91 6.18
N ILE A 512 -0.90 -33.58 6.20
CA ILE A 512 0.01 -32.57 6.73
C ILE A 512 -0.51 -32.11 8.10
N GLU A 513 0.29 -32.22 9.14
CA GLU A 513 -0.01 -31.63 10.44
C GLU A 513 0.51 -30.20 10.47
N LEU A 514 -0.39 -29.21 10.63
CA LEU A 514 -0.06 -27.80 10.74
C LEU A 514 -0.33 -27.29 12.15
N LYS A 515 0.68 -26.67 12.77
CA LYS A 515 0.54 -25.88 13.98
C LYS A 515 0.56 -24.39 13.64
N VAL A 516 -0.44 -23.68 14.11
CA VAL A 516 -0.59 -22.24 13.87
C VAL A 516 -0.41 -21.51 15.19
N GLU A 517 0.33 -20.39 15.18
CA GLU A 517 0.66 -19.62 16.39
C GLU A 517 0.54 -18.12 16.12
N ALA A 518 -0.27 -17.45 16.95
CA ALA A 518 -0.32 -15.99 16.96
C ALA A 518 0.86 -15.45 17.76
N ILE A 519 1.62 -14.50 17.21
CA ILE A 519 2.75 -13.87 17.90
C ILE A 519 2.74 -12.35 17.69
N PRO A 520 3.32 -11.58 18.64
CA PRO A 520 3.45 -10.14 18.50
C PRO A 520 4.24 -9.75 17.23
N THR A 521 3.86 -8.64 16.62
CA THR A 521 4.48 -8.17 15.36
C THR A 521 5.97 -7.83 15.52
N ASP A 522 6.36 -7.33 16.70
CA ASP A 522 7.76 -7.04 17.05
C ASP A 522 8.63 -8.31 17.20
N GLU A 523 8.01 -9.47 17.44
CA GLU A 523 8.69 -10.78 17.37
C GLU A 523 8.62 -11.38 15.95
N LEU A 524 7.52 -11.18 15.22
CA LEU A 524 7.29 -11.78 13.91
C LEU A 524 8.17 -11.16 12.82
N PHE A 525 8.20 -9.83 12.70
CA PHE A 525 8.91 -9.16 11.61
C PHE A 525 10.43 -9.39 11.62
N PRO A 526 11.16 -9.35 12.75
CA PRO A 526 12.58 -9.67 12.75
C PRO A 526 12.90 -11.08 12.24
N GLN A 527 12.01 -12.05 12.49
CA GLN A 527 12.15 -13.41 11.96
C GLN A 527 11.83 -13.48 10.47
N TYR A 528 10.74 -12.85 10.02
CA TYR A 528 10.34 -12.80 8.61
C TYR A 528 11.41 -12.12 7.74
N TYR A 529 11.93 -10.96 8.20
CA TYR A 529 13.01 -10.24 7.50
C TYR A 529 14.40 -10.86 7.71
N ARG A 530 14.49 -12.00 8.41
CA ARG A 530 15.75 -12.74 8.69
C ARG A 530 16.79 -11.90 9.42
N GLN A 531 16.37 -10.91 10.18
CA GLN A 531 17.19 -10.13 11.10
C GLN A 531 17.50 -10.95 12.36
N GLU A 532 16.61 -11.87 12.72
CA GLU A 532 16.76 -12.87 13.75
C GLU A 532 16.64 -14.28 13.19
N LYS A 533 16.86 -15.27 14.06
CA LYS A 533 16.74 -16.67 13.69
C LYS A 533 15.30 -17.02 13.36
N VAL A 534 15.06 -17.52 12.15
CA VAL A 534 13.78 -18.05 11.69
C VAL A 534 13.36 -19.25 12.55
N LYS A 535 12.20 -19.18 13.19
CA LYS A 535 11.66 -20.26 14.05
C LYS A 535 10.61 -21.09 13.32
N TYR A 536 9.74 -20.45 12.51
CA TYR A 536 8.60 -21.07 11.87
C TYR A 536 8.90 -21.49 10.42
N ASP A 537 8.14 -22.43 9.90
CA ASP A 537 8.25 -22.90 8.52
C ASP A 537 7.53 -21.95 7.54
N MET A 538 6.47 -21.27 8.03
CA MET A 538 5.65 -20.36 7.26
C MET A 538 5.26 -19.13 8.09
N TYR A 539 4.99 -18.02 7.38
CA TYR A 539 4.45 -16.79 7.96
C TYR A 539 3.23 -16.33 7.16
N PHE A 540 2.11 -16.03 7.84
CA PHE A 540 0.97 -15.36 7.22
C PHE A 540 1.07 -13.85 7.47
N LEU A 541 0.98 -13.06 6.39
CA LEU A 541 1.17 -11.61 6.39
C LEU A 541 0.25 -10.93 5.38
N GLY A 542 0.08 -9.62 5.55
CA GLY A 542 -0.44 -8.72 4.53
C GLY A 542 0.64 -7.80 3.99
N THR A 543 0.50 -7.38 2.76
CA THR A 543 1.33 -6.32 2.13
C THR A 543 0.46 -5.42 1.27
N ASN A 544 0.91 -4.18 1.07
CA ASN A 544 0.42 -3.30 0.01
C ASN A 544 1.59 -3.01 -0.93
N PHE A 545 1.28 -2.86 -2.22
CA PHE A 545 2.27 -2.50 -3.23
C PHE A 545 2.12 -1.02 -3.57
N GLU A 546 3.24 -0.36 -3.70
CA GLU A 546 3.29 1.02 -4.17
C GLU A 546 3.25 1.05 -5.71
N VAL A 547 3.00 2.23 -6.26
CA VAL A 547 3.04 2.48 -7.71
C VAL A 547 4.39 2.07 -8.30
N VAL A 548 5.48 2.46 -7.64
CA VAL A 548 6.85 2.04 -8.02
C VAL A 548 7.06 0.60 -7.57
N TYR A 549 6.79 -0.33 -8.47
CA TYR A 549 6.95 -1.75 -8.20
C TYR A 549 8.26 -2.29 -8.81
N ASP A 550 9.31 -2.34 -8.00
CA ASP A 550 10.63 -2.89 -8.37
C ASP A 550 10.96 -4.13 -7.51
N PRO A 551 10.49 -5.33 -7.89
CA PRO A 551 10.76 -6.54 -7.11
C PRO A 551 12.21 -7.01 -7.18
N SER A 552 13.10 -6.41 -7.99
CA SER A 552 14.53 -6.69 -7.95
C SER A 552 15.14 -6.40 -6.57
N LEU A 553 14.51 -5.49 -5.82
CA LEU A 553 14.89 -5.15 -4.44
C LEU A 553 14.60 -6.28 -3.43
N TYR A 554 13.79 -7.28 -3.78
CA TYR A 554 13.50 -8.42 -2.91
C TYR A 554 14.67 -9.41 -2.85
N PHE A 555 15.61 -9.34 -3.78
CA PHE A 555 16.71 -10.29 -3.90
C PHE A 555 18.03 -9.75 -3.32
N THR A 556 18.90 -10.67 -2.96
CA THR A 556 20.28 -10.40 -2.58
C THR A 556 21.19 -11.42 -3.24
N GLU A 557 22.39 -11.02 -3.61
CA GLU A 557 23.40 -11.92 -4.14
C GLU A 557 23.99 -12.77 -3.00
N THR A 558 24.05 -14.08 -3.19
CA THR A 558 24.70 -15.02 -2.29
C THR A 558 26.21 -15.03 -2.51
N LYS A 559 26.96 -15.64 -1.60
CA LYS A 559 28.42 -15.76 -1.73
C LYS A 559 28.89 -16.53 -2.98
N ASP A 560 28.02 -17.39 -3.49
CA ASP A 560 28.30 -18.23 -4.67
C ASP A 560 27.81 -17.57 -5.97
N GLY A 561 27.34 -16.31 -5.90
CA GLY A 561 26.93 -15.52 -7.05
C GLY A 561 25.51 -15.81 -7.55
N HIS A 562 24.68 -16.50 -6.77
CA HIS A 562 23.27 -16.71 -7.06
C HIS A 562 22.39 -15.64 -6.38
N HIS A 563 21.16 -15.49 -6.82
CA HIS A 563 20.23 -14.52 -6.24
C HIS A 563 19.17 -15.21 -5.40
N GLN A 564 19.07 -14.75 -4.16
CA GLN A 564 18.18 -15.29 -3.14
C GLN A 564 17.13 -14.26 -2.72
N TRP A 565 15.86 -14.67 -2.68
CA TRP A 565 14.79 -13.83 -2.11
C TRP A 565 15.01 -13.67 -0.61
N LYS A 566 15.16 -12.42 -0.16
CA LYS A 566 15.62 -12.04 1.19
C LYS A 566 14.79 -12.60 2.32
N THR A 567 13.45 -12.65 2.17
CA THR A 567 12.54 -13.00 3.27
C THR A 567 12.25 -14.50 3.37
N ASN A 568 12.24 -15.22 2.25
CA ASN A 568 11.83 -16.62 2.20
C ASN A 568 12.96 -17.62 1.87
N GLY A 569 14.09 -17.11 1.41
CA GLY A 569 15.26 -17.94 1.15
C GLY A 569 15.29 -18.63 -0.21
N LEU A 570 14.30 -18.43 -1.08
CA LEU A 570 14.31 -19.01 -2.42
C LEU A 570 15.51 -18.51 -3.22
N VAL A 571 16.31 -19.44 -3.75
CA VAL A 571 17.39 -19.14 -4.71
C VAL A 571 16.85 -19.40 -6.12
N ASP A 572 16.70 -18.33 -6.92
CA ASP A 572 16.17 -18.42 -8.28
C ASP A 572 16.70 -17.26 -9.13
N ASP A 573 17.74 -17.56 -9.93
CA ASP A 573 18.38 -16.55 -10.81
C ASP A 573 17.48 -16.16 -11.99
N GLU A 574 16.59 -17.04 -12.44
CA GLU A 574 15.65 -16.75 -13.52
C GLU A 574 14.58 -15.76 -13.04
N MET A 575 14.01 -15.98 -11.86
CA MET A 575 13.05 -15.06 -11.24
C MET A 575 13.69 -13.69 -11.01
N TRP A 576 14.92 -13.66 -10.49
CA TRP A 576 15.66 -12.40 -10.31
C TRP A 576 15.90 -11.69 -11.66
N GLN A 577 16.28 -12.43 -12.71
CA GLN A 577 16.51 -11.84 -14.03
C GLN A 577 15.23 -11.21 -14.59
N LEU A 578 14.07 -11.85 -14.44
CA LEU A 578 12.77 -11.28 -14.83
C LEU A 578 12.51 -9.93 -14.12
N THR A 579 12.82 -9.83 -12.83
CA THR A 579 12.66 -8.56 -12.10
C THR A 579 13.61 -7.47 -12.61
N VAL A 580 14.83 -7.83 -12.98
CA VAL A 580 15.80 -6.90 -13.62
C VAL A 580 15.32 -6.46 -15.00
N ASP A 581 14.75 -7.37 -15.78
CA ASP A 581 14.21 -7.07 -17.11
C ASP A 581 12.96 -6.17 -17.02
N MET A 582 12.08 -6.40 -16.03
CA MET A 582 11.00 -5.46 -15.69
C MET A 582 11.54 -4.06 -15.43
N ARG A 583 12.45 -3.97 -14.46
CA ARG A 583 13.07 -2.71 -14.04
C ARG A 583 13.68 -1.95 -15.21
N LYS A 584 14.37 -2.66 -16.13
CA LYS A 584 15.08 -2.09 -17.29
C LYS A 584 14.18 -1.86 -18.51
N THR A 585 12.87 -1.99 -18.39
CA THR A 585 11.95 -1.56 -19.45
C THR A 585 12.08 -0.05 -19.64
N GLU A 586 12.00 0.41 -20.88
CA GLU A 586 12.05 1.84 -21.19
C GLU A 586 10.85 2.56 -20.57
N PRO A 587 11.03 3.78 -20.04
CA PRO A 587 9.92 4.59 -19.54
C PRO A 587 8.83 4.75 -20.59
N GLY A 588 7.56 4.53 -20.19
CA GLY A 588 6.40 4.61 -21.10
C GLY A 588 6.11 3.35 -21.92
N ASP A 589 6.97 2.32 -21.92
CA ASP A 589 6.63 1.01 -22.51
C ASP A 589 5.82 0.16 -21.54
N LEU A 590 4.58 0.61 -21.27
CA LEU A 590 3.62 -0.07 -20.38
C LEU A 590 3.44 -1.55 -20.73
N ALA A 591 3.25 -1.83 -22.02
CA ALA A 591 3.01 -3.20 -22.48
C ALA A 591 4.24 -4.08 -22.26
N GLY A 592 5.44 -3.54 -22.47
CA GLY A 592 6.69 -4.25 -22.20
C GLY A 592 6.92 -4.50 -20.72
N TYR A 593 6.53 -3.57 -19.85
CA TYR A 593 6.59 -3.76 -18.39
C TYR A 593 5.58 -4.80 -17.92
N CYS A 594 4.32 -4.70 -18.37
CA CYS A 594 3.26 -5.66 -18.03
C CYS A 594 3.56 -7.07 -18.51
N ASP A 595 4.16 -7.25 -19.70
CA ASP A 595 4.60 -8.55 -20.20
C ASP A 595 5.61 -9.21 -19.26
N LYS A 596 6.63 -8.46 -18.81
CA LYS A 596 7.63 -8.97 -17.87
C LYS A 596 7.08 -9.18 -16.46
N TRP A 597 6.13 -8.33 -16.04
CA TRP A 597 5.43 -8.51 -14.78
C TRP A 597 4.60 -9.80 -14.78
N LEU A 598 3.90 -10.10 -15.89
CA LEU A 598 3.14 -11.35 -16.04
C LEU A 598 4.07 -12.56 -15.94
N GLN A 599 5.19 -12.59 -16.70
CA GLN A 599 6.19 -13.65 -16.64
C GLN A 599 6.77 -13.82 -15.21
N TYR A 600 6.96 -12.72 -14.48
CA TYR A 600 7.39 -12.78 -13.08
C TYR A 600 6.30 -13.40 -12.18
N GLN A 601 5.02 -13.07 -12.38
CA GLN A 601 3.90 -13.68 -11.64
C GLN A 601 3.77 -15.18 -11.95
N GLU A 602 3.91 -15.59 -13.20
CA GLU A 602 3.95 -17.01 -13.60
C GLU A 602 5.10 -17.73 -12.90
N ARG A 603 6.30 -17.13 -12.86
CA ARG A 603 7.45 -17.73 -12.18
C ARG A 603 7.23 -17.85 -10.68
N ILE A 604 6.57 -16.88 -10.02
CA ILE A 604 6.16 -17.00 -8.61
C ILE A 604 5.21 -18.19 -8.45
N ALA A 605 4.21 -18.33 -9.32
CA ALA A 605 3.27 -19.43 -9.28
C ALA A 605 3.99 -20.79 -9.52
N GLU A 606 4.95 -20.88 -10.43
CA GLU A 606 5.75 -22.08 -10.66
C GLU A 606 6.55 -22.51 -9.43
N GLN A 607 7.25 -21.56 -8.77
CA GLN A 607 8.18 -21.84 -7.68
C GLN A 607 7.53 -21.83 -6.29
N VAL A 608 6.36 -21.21 -6.16
CA VAL A 608 5.58 -21.09 -4.92
C VAL A 608 6.44 -20.69 -3.71
N PRO A 609 7.18 -19.56 -3.78
CA PRO A 609 7.87 -19.03 -2.60
C PRO A 609 6.89 -18.40 -1.61
N VAL A 610 5.76 -17.97 -2.13
CA VAL A 610 4.61 -17.42 -1.41
C VAL A 610 3.32 -18.03 -1.96
N LEU A 611 2.31 -18.15 -1.12
CA LEU A 611 0.96 -18.53 -1.52
C LEU A 611 0.04 -17.33 -1.30
N PRO A 612 -0.40 -16.66 -2.36
CA PRO A 612 -1.43 -15.61 -2.30
C PRO A 612 -2.72 -16.20 -1.73
N ILE A 613 -3.37 -15.53 -0.77
CA ILE A 613 -4.61 -16.01 -0.17
C ILE A 613 -5.79 -15.20 -0.67
N TYR A 614 -5.88 -13.92 -0.31
CA TYR A 614 -6.95 -13.03 -0.73
C TYR A 614 -6.49 -11.59 -0.86
N SER A 615 -7.21 -10.83 -1.68
CA SER A 615 -7.24 -9.37 -1.67
C SER A 615 -8.65 -8.91 -1.34
N ASN A 616 -8.82 -7.64 -1.01
CA ASN A 616 -10.11 -7.08 -0.62
C ASN A 616 -10.36 -5.73 -1.27
N THR A 617 -11.62 -5.33 -1.20
CA THR A 617 -12.09 -4.00 -1.56
C THR A 617 -12.20 -3.16 -0.29
N TYR A 618 -11.80 -1.91 -0.36
CA TYR A 618 -12.07 -0.89 0.65
C TYR A 618 -13.37 -0.18 0.33
N TYR A 619 -14.06 0.28 1.36
CA TYR A 619 -15.25 1.11 1.24
C TYR A 619 -15.05 2.42 1.98
N ASP A 620 -15.41 3.52 1.31
CA ASP A 620 -15.60 4.80 1.97
C ASP A 620 -17.10 5.12 2.01
N PHE A 621 -17.56 5.66 3.12
CA PHE A 621 -18.94 6.10 3.33
C PHE A 621 -18.93 7.58 3.66
N TYR A 622 -19.78 8.37 2.99
CA TYR A 622 -19.77 9.82 3.12
C TYR A 622 -21.12 10.42 2.69
N PRO A 623 -21.38 11.73 2.97
CA PRO A 623 -22.60 12.39 2.52
C PRO A 623 -22.72 12.44 0.99
N GLU A 624 -23.89 12.13 0.45
CA GLU A 624 -24.21 12.26 -1.00
C GLU A 624 -23.95 13.69 -1.52
N ALA A 625 -24.12 14.69 -0.65
CA ALA A 625 -23.87 16.10 -0.97
C ALA A 625 -22.37 16.48 -1.06
N LEU A 626 -21.44 15.57 -0.78
CA LEU A 626 -20.00 15.82 -0.94
C LEU A 626 -19.60 15.59 -2.40
N GLU A 627 -19.60 16.64 -3.18
CA GLU A 627 -19.20 16.63 -4.58
C GLU A 627 -17.68 16.57 -4.75
N GLY A 628 -17.19 15.99 -5.85
CA GLY A 628 -15.76 15.97 -6.21
C GLY A 628 -14.87 15.08 -5.34
N TYR A 629 -15.45 14.23 -4.50
CA TYR A 629 -14.70 13.24 -3.71
C TYR A 629 -14.41 11.99 -4.55
N GLU A 630 -13.37 12.06 -5.37
CA GLU A 630 -13.01 10.99 -6.31
C GLU A 630 -11.85 10.16 -5.75
N ILE A 631 -12.16 9.12 -4.97
CA ILE A 631 -11.19 8.17 -4.42
C ILE A 631 -11.10 6.92 -5.27
N ALA A 632 -9.88 6.36 -5.40
CA ALA A 632 -9.60 5.15 -6.17
C ALA A 632 -8.44 4.36 -5.52
N ALA A 633 -8.09 3.23 -6.09
CA ALA A 633 -6.99 2.39 -5.61
C ALA A 633 -5.65 3.13 -5.49
N ASN A 634 -5.42 4.08 -6.39
CA ASN A 634 -4.21 4.91 -6.48
C ASN A 634 -4.43 6.39 -6.14
N ILE A 635 -5.65 6.78 -5.73
CA ILE A 635 -5.99 8.12 -5.25
C ILE A 635 -6.45 7.98 -3.81
N SER A 636 -5.64 8.47 -2.88
CA SER A 636 -5.96 8.46 -1.45
C SER A 636 -6.98 9.55 -1.08
N TRP A 637 -7.68 9.40 0.05
CA TRP A 637 -8.63 10.41 0.51
C TRP A 637 -8.00 11.81 0.73
N PRO A 638 -6.73 11.94 1.17
CA PRO A 638 -6.07 13.25 1.23
C PRO A 638 -5.89 13.93 -0.13
N GLN A 639 -5.77 13.15 -1.20
CA GLN A 639 -5.76 13.68 -2.57
C GLN A 639 -7.18 14.02 -3.02
N ALA A 640 -8.14 13.12 -2.83
CA ALA A 640 -9.53 13.32 -3.22
C ALA A 640 -10.19 14.51 -2.52
N ILE A 641 -9.84 14.80 -1.26
CA ILE A 641 -10.43 15.90 -0.49
C ILE A 641 -10.05 17.29 -1.01
N VAL A 642 -8.97 17.41 -1.78
CA VAL A 642 -8.52 18.70 -2.35
C VAL A 642 -9.52 19.24 -3.36
N SER A 643 -10.17 18.36 -4.11
CA SER A 643 -11.24 18.73 -5.08
C SER A 643 -12.65 18.65 -4.51
N ALA A 644 -12.83 18.08 -3.31
CA ALA A 644 -14.14 17.89 -2.71
C ALA A 644 -14.72 19.18 -2.12
N TYR A 645 -16.06 19.30 -2.21
CA TYR A 645 -16.78 20.46 -1.67
C TYR A 645 -18.27 20.14 -1.41
N PHE A 646 -18.90 20.92 -0.55
CA PHE A 646 -20.34 20.97 -0.42
C PHE A 646 -20.88 22.20 -1.18
N GLU A 647 -21.95 22.04 -1.97
CA GLU A 647 -22.63 23.17 -2.59
C GLU A 647 -23.21 24.11 -1.51
N GLU A 648 -23.07 25.45 -1.68
CA GLU A 648 -23.56 26.47 -0.73
C GLU A 648 -25.07 26.71 -0.84
#